data_666124887932382a45c1a1fbadef6f07
#
_entry.id   666124887932382a45c1a1fbadef6f07
#
_cell.length_a   1.000
_cell.length_b   1.000
_cell.length_c   1.000
_cell.angle_alpha   90.00
_cell.angle_beta   90.00
_cell.angle_gamma   90.00
#
_symmetry.space_group_name_H-M   'P 1'
#
loop_
_entity.id
_entity.type
_entity.pdbx_description
1 polymer ?
#
loop_
_entity_poly.entity_id
_entity_poly.type
_entity_poly.pdbx_seq_one_letter_code
_entity_poly.pdbx_strand_id
1 'polypeptide(L)'
;MREVGQLKLETMLKARMNSQRFSLVLFFALISSLSAQVPEWIWHNQNAADDEVRYFRKEFPVSGTVAKATLTIAADNQVTAYLNGKKIVSNDNWGTPSRVDLTKEIKPGQNVLAAQAKNESGIAALMAKLVLTYADGKKATIVSDPTWVSSDKEAAGWAEPGFAAAGWAKPVSFGKLGVAPWGDVIAGGQASAPAGPAGQATPAAGLTVVDGFKVELLHSASQEEGSWISMAIDAKGRLIVSPQGDKQPLLRITLDPQGQVAKMEKIELPVWTAMGLLHAFDSLYVSGNGPQGTGLYRLRDTNGDDQYDQVDFLRKFEGGGGEHGSHALVLGPDQMIYYIHGNFVKVPSDLSPASQHKNYAEDQLLPRQEDGNGFGVGIKPPGSFVVRMDREGKTCELYASGMRNAYDFDFNAAGEMFTFDSDMEWDWGTPWYRPIRVYHLVSAGDYGFREGTGKFPDYYPDSLPPVVDIGVGSPTGVKFGTRSAFPAKYRKALFIMDWSYGRILAVHMTPAGASYTGMFENFVVGKPLNVTDLEFGKDGAMYFTTGGRGTQAGLYRVTFAGASTAPRSPSAEERKAEREAVAARALRHKLETFHGKVDSHAVDFAWPHLKSNDRWIRYAARLAIESQPVELWQKRALDERDVNASLTALLALARLGSKEVEDELIESLGRSWPDGMNEEQKLEALRASSLAYIRLGRPSTETSQEVIKSLDPLYPSASSRLNRELCQLLIYFEAPGVVRKTLGLLAKAETEEEQLLYMFHLRNARSGWSMEDRRTYFSWFNRDRAQDKHSDETVKWFRDAGRDYGDGASLPKFISNIRKDAVATLTDAERTELAPLIAGQKVVAKAVVQRSFVKDWKLDDFTSAFDQLNKGRSFEKGREAFAVAQCLACHRFGNEGGSTGPDITGAASRFNHRDLLETLVDPSKVVSDQYQNIVVTKKDGSDVTGRLVEESGDKIVLITNPLTGDRTTVSKQDIRKRDPSKISPMPEGLLTILSKEEILDLLAYIESGGKKDHAAFRSR
;
A
#
# COMPACT_ATOMS: atom_id res chain seq x y z
N MET A 1 -76.11 -7.59 -6.20
CA MET A 1 -75.82 -8.28 -4.92
C MET A 1 -74.34 -8.60 -4.72
N ARG A 2 -73.45 -7.71 -5.09
CA ARG A 2 -72.00 -7.81 -4.83
C ARG A 2 -71.38 -6.58 -4.11
N GLU A 3 -72.11 -5.53 -3.92
CA GLU A 3 -71.61 -4.30 -3.24
C GLU A 3 -72.05 -4.13 -1.80
N VAL A 4 -72.93 -4.94 -1.27
CA VAL A 4 -73.38 -4.85 0.14
C VAL A 4 -72.62 -5.77 1.08
N GLY A 5 -71.72 -6.63 0.54
CA GLY A 5 -70.87 -7.54 1.33
C GLY A 5 -69.54 -6.94 1.79
N GLN A 6 -69.02 -5.90 1.11
CA GLN A 6 -67.73 -5.32 1.45
C GLN A 6 -67.76 -4.26 2.56
N LEU A 7 -68.90 -3.54 2.70
CA LEU A 7 -69.01 -2.50 3.75
C LEU A 7 -69.23 -3.05 5.17
N LYS A 8 -69.74 -4.31 5.30
CA LYS A 8 -69.87 -4.96 6.62
C LYS A 8 -68.57 -5.61 7.15
N LEU A 9 -67.66 -5.94 6.28
CA LEU A 9 -66.36 -6.52 6.70
C LEU A 9 -65.36 -5.46 7.19
N GLU A 10 -65.36 -4.27 6.58
CA GLU A 10 -64.51 -3.16 7.02
C GLU A 10 -64.92 -2.56 8.37
N THR A 11 -66.22 -2.54 8.71
CA THR A 11 -66.73 -2.00 9.98
C THR A 11 -66.48 -2.96 11.16
N MET A 12 -66.48 -4.26 10.94
CA MET A 12 -66.13 -5.26 11.98
C MET A 12 -64.61 -5.43 12.20
N LEU A 13 -63.79 -5.12 11.22
CA LEU A 13 -62.32 -5.09 11.39
C LEU A 13 -61.82 -3.82 12.13
N LYS A 14 -62.48 -2.67 11.97
CA LYS A 14 -62.17 -1.44 12.71
C LYS A 14 -62.56 -1.48 14.19
N ALA A 15 -63.64 -2.24 14.56
CA ALA A 15 -64.05 -2.35 15.96
C ALA A 15 -63.22 -3.37 16.79
N ARG A 16 -62.49 -4.30 16.15
CA ARG A 16 -61.58 -5.23 16.84
C ARG A 16 -60.14 -4.73 16.97
N MET A 17 -59.78 -3.68 16.23
CA MET A 17 -58.44 -3.11 16.29
C MET A 17 -58.23 -2.03 17.39
N ASN A 18 -59.31 -1.50 17.96
CA ASN A 18 -59.18 -0.45 19.00
C ASN A 18 -59.17 -0.98 20.46
N SER A 19 -59.47 -2.27 20.70
CA SER A 19 -59.37 -2.85 22.06
C SER A 19 -58.06 -3.61 22.33
N GLN A 20 -57.23 -3.84 21.29
CA GLN A 20 -55.93 -4.47 21.41
C GLN A 20 -54.74 -3.46 21.33
N ARG A 21 -55.02 -2.17 21.09
CA ARG A 21 -53.96 -1.13 21.04
C ARG A 21 -53.60 -0.54 22.43
N PHE A 22 -54.31 -0.85 23.50
CA PHE A 22 -53.98 -0.36 24.84
C PHE A 22 -53.21 -1.35 25.73
N SER A 23 -53.03 -2.62 25.30
CA SER A 23 -52.21 -3.62 25.99
C SER A 23 -50.91 -3.99 25.25
N LEU A 24 -50.69 -3.49 24.03
CA LEU A 24 -49.48 -3.78 23.23
C LEU A 24 -48.47 -2.66 23.23
N VAL A 25 -48.75 -1.52 23.91
CA VAL A 25 -47.80 -0.38 24.01
C VAL A 25 -46.90 -0.51 25.24
N LEU A 26 -47.20 -1.47 26.16
CA LEU A 26 -46.34 -1.72 27.32
C LEU A 26 -45.45 -2.97 27.23
N PHE A 27 -45.43 -3.69 26.09
CA PHE A 27 -44.61 -4.92 25.91
C PHE A 27 -43.63 -4.87 24.75
N PHE A 28 -43.52 -3.72 24.01
CA PHE A 28 -42.53 -3.53 22.94
C PHE A 28 -41.33 -2.66 23.31
N ALA A 29 -41.15 -2.38 24.62
CA ALA A 29 -40.03 -1.61 25.13
C ALA A 29 -38.87 -2.47 25.66
N LEU A 30 -38.80 -3.77 25.35
CA LEU A 30 -37.76 -4.67 25.89
C LEU A 30 -37.34 -5.81 24.97
N ILE A 31 -37.15 -5.54 23.67
CA ILE A 31 -36.27 -6.34 22.80
C ILE A 31 -35.68 -5.38 21.76
N SER A 32 -34.81 -4.48 22.20
CA SER A 32 -33.80 -3.91 21.30
C SER A 32 -32.65 -4.90 21.22
N SER A 33 -32.56 -5.54 20.07
CA SER A 33 -31.41 -6.37 19.64
C SER A 33 -30.09 -5.71 20.02
N LEU A 34 -29.22 -6.47 20.70
CA LEU A 34 -27.80 -6.15 20.86
C LEU A 34 -27.09 -6.18 19.49
N SER A 35 -27.31 -5.19 18.64
CA SER A 35 -26.35 -4.82 17.64
C SER A 35 -25.45 -3.73 18.26
N ALA A 36 -24.13 -3.89 18.16
CA ALA A 36 -23.22 -2.86 18.62
C ALA A 36 -23.59 -1.55 17.92
N GLN A 37 -24.06 -0.55 18.68
CA GLN A 37 -24.44 0.74 18.11
C GLN A 37 -23.17 1.42 17.60
N VAL A 38 -23.13 1.69 16.30
CA VAL A 38 -22.05 2.41 15.64
C VAL A 38 -22.38 3.89 15.69
N PRO A 39 -21.50 4.76 16.22
CA PRO A 39 -21.73 6.20 16.22
C PRO A 39 -21.82 6.75 14.81
N GLU A 40 -22.58 7.83 14.66
CA GLU A 40 -22.71 8.59 13.43
C GLU A 40 -22.06 9.95 13.60
N TRP A 41 -21.48 10.47 12.53
CA TRP A 41 -21.03 11.84 12.45
C TRP A 41 -22.23 12.75 12.25
N ILE A 42 -22.52 13.61 13.21
CA ILE A 42 -23.73 14.46 13.26
C ILE A 42 -23.36 15.93 13.32
N TRP A 43 -24.13 16.80 12.67
CA TRP A 43 -24.05 18.23 12.81
C TRP A 43 -25.43 18.87 12.88
N HIS A 44 -25.49 20.14 13.31
CA HIS A 44 -26.77 20.86 13.49
C HIS A 44 -27.59 20.94 12.20
N ASN A 45 -26.94 21.17 11.08
CA ASN A 45 -27.53 21.23 9.73
C ASN A 45 -26.57 20.67 8.67
N GLN A 46 -26.99 20.57 7.40
CA GLN A 46 -26.14 20.05 6.31
C GLN A 46 -25.01 20.98 5.89
N ASN A 47 -25.15 22.29 6.10
CA ASN A 47 -24.20 23.29 5.65
C ASN A 47 -23.62 23.97 6.89
N ALA A 48 -22.43 23.56 7.28
CA ALA A 48 -21.67 24.22 8.33
C ALA A 48 -21.14 25.57 7.80
N ALA A 49 -21.11 26.58 8.67
CA ALA A 49 -20.45 27.83 8.39
C ALA A 49 -19.08 27.88 9.08
N ASP A 50 -18.16 28.67 8.54
CA ASP A 50 -16.86 28.88 9.15
C ASP A 50 -17.03 29.60 10.51
N ASP A 51 -16.17 29.26 11.45
CA ASP A 51 -16.16 29.78 12.84
C ASP A 51 -17.45 29.57 13.65
N GLU A 52 -18.34 28.67 13.23
CA GLU A 52 -19.59 28.43 13.96
C GLU A 52 -19.41 27.51 15.17
N VAL A 53 -20.22 27.80 16.21
CA VAL A 53 -20.32 26.95 17.42
C VAL A 53 -21.70 26.33 17.52
N ARG A 54 -21.75 25.04 17.83
CA ARG A 54 -23.01 24.27 18.00
C ARG A 54 -22.99 23.52 19.33
N TYR A 55 -24.18 23.36 19.91
CA TYR A 55 -24.41 22.74 21.21
C TYR A 55 -25.24 21.48 21.00
N PHE A 56 -24.77 20.35 21.51
CA PHE A 56 -25.37 19.03 21.36
C PHE A 56 -25.63 18.42 22.70
N ARG A 57 -26.72 17.68 22.88
CA ARG A 57 -27.02 16.94 24.12
C ARG A 57 -27.79 15.66 23.87
N LYS A 58 -27.53 14.69 24.72
CA LYS A 58 -28.22 13.39 24.80
C LYS A 58 -28.49 13.02 26.24
N GLU A 59 -29.75 12.80 26.58
CA GLU A 59 -30.15 12.21 27.85
C GLU A 59 -30.16 10.69 27.76
N PHE A 60 -29.69 10.02 28.80
CA PHE A 60 -29.70 8.56 28.87
C PHE A 60 -29.87 8.08 30.33
N PRO A 61 -30.68 7.00 30.54
CA PRO A 61 -30.86 6.40 31.84
C PRO A 61 -29.77 5.39 32.16
N VAL A 62 -29.37 5.33 33.43
CA VAL A 62 -28.45 4.31 33.99
C VAL A 62 -29.17 3.53 35.07
N SER A 63 -29.41 2.24 34.82
CA SER A 63 -30.02 1.32 35.78
C SER A 63 -29.03 0.27 36.23
N GLY A 64 -28.60 0.33 37.49
CA GLY A 64 -27.62 -0.59 38.06
C GLY A 64 -26.25 0.04 38.29
N THR A 65 -25.36 -0.74 38.90
CA THR A 65 -23.98 -0.28 39.23
C THR A 65 -23.09 -0.40 38.00
N VAL A 66 -22.49 0.71 37.58
CA VAL A 66 -21.54 0.77 36.48
C VAL A 66 -20.14 0.42 37.01
N ALA A 67 -19.55 -0.66 36.46
CA ALA A 67 -18.19 -1.08 36.79
C ALA A 67 -17.14 -0.34 35.97
N LYS A 68 -17.48 0.07 34.70
CA LYS A 68 -16.62 0.85 33.82
C LYS A 68 -17.46 1.71 32.86
N ALA A 69 -17.07 2.97 32.69
CA ALA A 69 -17.66 3.86 31.69
C ALA A 69 -16.55 4.54 30.90
N THR A 70 -16.56 4.39 29.55
CA THR A 70 -15.53 5.00 28.70
C THR A 70 -16.20 5.80 27.61
N LEU A 71 -15.93 7.09 27.53
CA LEU A 71 -16.34 8.00 26.46
C LEU A 71 -15.20 8.11 25.42
N THR A 72 -15.55 8.01 24.15
CA THR A 72 -14.69 8.43 23.01
C THR A 72 -15.44 9.53 22.27
N ILE A 73 -14.81 10.69 22.07
CA ILE A 73 -15.45 11.85 21.45
C ILE A 73 -14.46 12.69 20.63
N ALA A 74 -14.94 13.19 19.49
CA ALA A 74 -14.23 14.15 18.63
C ALA A 74 -15.24 15.04 17.91
N ALA A 75 -14.82 16.22 17.50
CA ALA A 75 -15.54 17.02 16.51
C ALA A 75 -14.56 17.69 15.55
N ASP A 76 -14.99 17.89 14.36
CA ASP A 76 -14.32 18.66 13.33
C ASP A 76 -14.82 20.13 13.41
N ASN A 77 -14.01 21.07 13.99
CA ASN A 77 -12.60 20.93 14.36
C ASN A 77 -12.39 20.75 15.90
N GLN A 78 -13.21 21.35 16.76
CA GLN A 78 -13.02 21.36 18.21
C GLN A 78 -14.26 20.86 18.95
N VAL A 79 -14.05 20.17 20.07
CA VAL A 79 -15.12 19.79 21.00
C VAL A 79 -14.74 20.01 22.45
N THR A 80 -15.69 20.53 23.22
CA THR A 80 -15.67 20.48 24.68
C THR A 80 -16.89 19.67 25.16
N ALA A 81 -16.64 18.57 25.87
CA ALA A 81 -17.69 17.68 26.35
C ALA A 81 -17.98 17.85 27.84
N TYR A 82 -19.24 17.60 28.18
CA TYR A 82 -19.77 17.75 29.55
C TYR A 82 -20.56 16.49 29.90
N LEU A 83 -20.47 16.09 31.16
CA LEU A 83 -21.34 15.08 31.75
C LEU A 83 -22.06 15.71 32.95
N ASN A 84 -23.40 15.77 32.91
CA ASN A 84 -24.23 16.34 33.97
C ASN A 84 -23.81 17.78 34.38
N GLY A 85 -23.47 18.62 33.42
CA GLY A 85 -23.04 20.01 33.62
C GLY A 85 -21.52 20.16 33.91
N LYS A 86 -20.83 19.09 34.29
CA LYS A 86 -19.39 19.10 34.56
C LYS A 86 -18.61 18.93 33.27
N LYS A 87 -17.68 19.85 32.96
CA LYS A 87 -16.72 19.69 31.87
C LYS A 87 -15.83 18.46 32.11
N ILE A 88 -15.71 17.57 31.11
CA ILE A 88 -14.99 16.32 31.26
C ILE A 88 -13.76 16.24 30.33
N VAL A 89 -13.82 16.86 29.13
CA VAL A 89 -12.70 16.87 28.16
C VAL A 89 -12.88 17.99 27.15
N SER A 90 -11.75 18.47 26.60
CA SER A 90 -11.70 19.25 25.34
C SER A 90 -10.76 18.58 24.38
N ASN A 91 -11.08 18.67 23.09
CA ASN A 91 -10.29 18.13 21.97
C ASN A 91 -10.38 19.10 20.80
N ASP A 92 -9.24 19.36 20.15
CA ASP A 92 -9.08 20.26 19.00
C ASP A 92 -8.59 19.52 17.75
N ASN A 93 -8.68 18.19 17.76
CA ASN A 93 -8.28 17.35 16.66
C ASN A 93 -9.24 16.17 16.48
N TRP A 94 -10.10 16.23 15.47
CA TRP A 94 -11.07 15.18 15.20
C TRP A 94 -10.45 13.84 14.81
N GLY A 95 -9.25 13.85 14.20
CA GLY A 95 -8.52 12.64 13.80
C GLY A 95 -7.97 11.84 14.97
N THR A 96 -7.87 12.45 16.16
CA THR A 96 -7.44 11.81 17.42
C THR A 96 -8.48 11.98 18.52
N PRO A 97 -9.57 11.20 18.52
CA PRO A 97 -10.63 11.33 19.50
C PRO A 97 -10.15 11.21 20.94
N SER A 98 -10.66 12.06 21.80
CA SER A 98 -10.39 11.94 23.24
C SER A 98 -11.10 10.73 23.83
N ARG A 99 -10.38 9.94 24.63
CA ARG A 99 -10.91 8.84 25.45
C ARG A 99 -10.86 9.21 26.93
N VAL A 100 -12.01 9.14 27.59
CA VAL A 100 -12.15 9.54 29.02
C VAL A 100 -12.81 8.42 29.79
N ASP A 101 -12.22 8.05 30.92
CA ASP A 101 -12.88 7.19 31.92
C ASP A 101 -13.83 8.03 32.76
N LEU A 102 -15.11 7.72 32.68
CA LEU A 102 -16.21 8.40 33.37
C LEU A 102 -16.84 7.52 34.45
N THR A 103 -16.19 6.45 34.88
CA THR A 103 -16.74 5.46 35.81
C THR A 103 -17.22 6.08 37.11
N LYS A 104 -16.49 7.09 37.61
CA LYS A 104 -16.80 7.78 38.86
C LYS A 104 -17.83 8.91 38.71
N GLU A 105 -18.02 9.41 37.49
CA GLU A 105 -18.88 10.54 37.15
C GLU A 105 -20.30 10.13 36.78
N ILE A 106 -20.50 8.89 36.30
CA ILE A 106 -21.80 8.35 35.97
C ILE A 106 -22.65 8.16 37.23
N LYS A 107 -23.88 8.67 37.21
CA LYS A 107 -24.84 8.60 38.35
C LYS A 107 -25.93 7.57 38.03
N PRO A 108 -26.47 6.86 39.02
CA PRO A 108 -27.72 6.11 38.84
C PRO A 108 -28.86 7.07 38.46
N GLY A 109 -29.79 6.63 37.59
CA GLY A 109 -30.86 7.46 37.06
C GLY A 109 -30.51 8.19 35.77
N GLN A 110 -31.12 9.35 35.52
CA GLN A 110 -30.87 10.14 34.30
C GLN A 110 -29.51 10.84 34.32
N ASN A 111 -28.78 10.69 33.20
CA ASN A 111 -27.54 11.42 32.92
C ASN A 111 -27.68 12.18 31.61
N VAL A 112 -26.85 13.20 31.44
CA VAL A 112 -26.75 14.01 30.23
C VAL A 112 -25.31 14.03 29.76
N LEU A 113 -25.07 13.53 28.53
CA LEU A 113 -23.85 13.78 27.81
C LEU A 113 -24.09 14.96 26.86
N ALA A 114 -23.29 16.01 26.99
CA ALA A 114 -23.42 17.22 26.20
C ALA A 114 -22.08 17.59 25.56
N ALA A 115 -22.11 18.29 24.42
CA ALA A 115 -20.91 18.72 23.70
C ALA A 115 -21.12 20.10 23.06
N GLN A 116 -20.19 21.00 23.30
CA GLN A 116 -20.01 22.23 22.55
C GLN A 116 -18.98 21.91 21.46
N ALA A 117 -19.36 22.01 20.18
CA ALA A 117 -18.48 21.76 19.05
C ALA A 117 -18.30 23.05 18.24
N LYS A 118 -17.07 23.30 17.78
CA LYS A 118 -16.72 24.45 16.94
C LYS A 118 -16.19 23.94 15.60
N ASN A 119 -16.73 24.49 14.51
CA ASN A 119 -16.17 24.41 13.17
C ASN A 119 -15.28 25.63 12.93
N GLU A 120 -14.06 25.45 12.48
CA GLU A 120 -13.17 26.56 12.09
C GLU A 120 -13.33 26.88 10.61
N SER A 121 -13.49 25.85 9.76
CA SER A 121 -13.79 26.03 8.33
C SER A 121 -14.21 24.70 7.68
N GLY A 122 -14.93 24.79 6.55
CA GLY A 122 -15.32 23.64 5.74
C GLY A 122 -16.48 22.84 6.32
N ILE A 123 -16.43 21.52 6.18
CA ILE A 123 -17.44 20.61 6.70
C ILE A 123 -17.22 20.38 8.20
N ALA A 124 -18.30 20.17 8.92
CA ALA A 124 -18.25 19.96 10.37
C ALA A 124 -19.05 18.75 10.82
N ALA A 125 -18.58 18.04 11.82
CA ALA A 125 -19.33 16.98 12.47
C ALA A 125 -18.83 16.67 13.89
N LEU A 126 -19.72 16.11 14.71
CA LEU A 126 -19.45 15.59 16.05
C LEU A 126 -19.64 14.08 16.04
N MET A 127 -18.72 13.36 16.65
CA MET A 127 -18.82 11.92 16.91
C MET A 127 -18.62 11.64 18.40
N ALA A 128 -19.50 10.83 19.00
CA ALA A 128 -19.41 10.42 20.40
C ALA A 128 -19.83 8.95 20.59
N LYS A 129 -19.08 8.21 21.42
CA LYS A 129 -19.39 6.83 21.82
C LYS A 129 -19.09 6.66 23.31
N LEU A 130 -20.12 6.49 24.13
CA LEU A 130 -19.98 6.17 25.55
C LEU A 130 -20.38 4.71 25.77
N VAL A 131 -19.46 3.91 26.27
CA VAL A 131 -19.68 2.49 26.60
C VAL A 131 -19.74 2.35 28.13
N LEU A 132 -20.85 1.83 28.62
CA LEU A 132 -21.06 1.48 30.04
C LEU A 132 -20.95 -0.03 30.19
N THR A 133 -20.13 -0.50 31.11
CA THR A 133 -20.05 -1.91 31.51
C THR A 133 -20.59 -1.98 32.95
N TYR A 134 -21.67 -2.71 33.16
CA TYR A 134 -22.28 -2.90 34.45
C TYR A 134 -21.57 -4.00 35.25
N ALA A 135 -21.80 -4.00 36.58
CA ALA A 135 -21.20 -4.98 37.48
C ALA A 135 -21.64 -6.44 37.16
N ASP A 136 -22.77 -6.63 36.49
CA ASP A 136 -23.27 -7.94 36.01
C ASP A 136 -22.66 -8.35 34.64
N GLY A 137 -21.70 -7.57 34.12
CA GLY A 137 -21.02 -7.82 32.84
C GLY A 137 -21.78 -7.33 31.59
N LYS A 138 -23.03 -6.87 31.74
CA LYS A 138 -23.79 -6.29 30.62
C LYS A 138 -23.15 -4.98 30.16
N LYS A 139 -23.34 -4.67 28.86
CA LYS A 139 -22.88 -3.40 28.29
C LYS A 139 -24.05 -2.61 27.75
N ALA A 140 -24.02 -1.30 27.91
CA ALA A 140 -24.88 -0.35 27.20
C ALA A 140 -23.98 0.63 26.45
N THR A 141 -24.39 1.02 25.25
CA THR A 141 -23.63 1.98 24.42
C THR A 141 -24.54 3.14 24.06
N ILE A 142 -24.08 4.35 24.32
CA ILE A 142 -24.70 5.60 23.90
C ILE A 142 -23.83 6.19 22.80
N VAL A 143 -24.41 6.45 21.62
CA VAL A 143 -23.68 6.95 20.46
C VAL A 143 -24.27 8.26 19.96
N SER A 144 -23.47 9.05 19.24
CA SER A 144 -23.98 10.15 18.44
C SER A 144 -24.81 9.60 17.29
N ASP A 145 -26.03 10.10 17.16
CA ASP A 145 -27.01 9.76 16.14
C ASP A 145 -28.09 10.85 16.06
N PRO A 146 -29.03 10.84 15.09
CA PRO A 146 -30.11 11.84 15.00
C PRO A 146 -31.12 11.83 16.14
N THR A 147 -30.94 11.01 17.19
CA THR A 147 -31.73 11.07 18.42
C THR A 147 -31.18 12.06 19.43
N TRP A 148 -30.02 12.63 19.20
CA TRP A 148 -29.53 13.78 19.92
C TRP A 148 -30.36 15.03 19.57
N VAL A 149 -30.20 16.09 20.34
CA VAL A 149 -30.73 17.41 20.03
C VAL A 149 -29.58 18.44 19.98
N SER A 150 -29.75 19.43 19.14
CA SER A 150 -28.71 20.45 18.89
C SER A 150 -29.29 21.86 18.80
N SER A 151 -28.47 22.86 19.16
CA SER A 151 -28.82 24.29 19.12
C SER A 151 -27.66 25.10 18.52
N ASP A 152 -28.00 26.20 17.89
CA ASP A 152 -27.07 27.23 17.41
C ASP A 152 -26.73 28.27 18.47
N LYS A 153 -27.40 28.21 19.65
CA LYS A 153 -27.24 29.17 20.75
C LYS A 153 -26.98 28.47 22.06
N GLU A 154 -26.10 29.02 22.84
CA GLU A 154 -25.87 28.60 24.21
C GLU A 154 -27.05 29.05 25.09
N ALA A 155 -27.49 28.18 25.98
CA ALA A 155 -28.52 28.46 26.98
C ALA A 155 -28.01 28.13 28.39
N ALA A 156 -28.34 28.94 29.37
CA ALA A 156 -27.89 28.67 30.74
C ALA A 156 -28.36 27.30 31.24
N GLY A 157 -27.42 26.47 31.74
CA GLY A 157 -27.71 25.11 32.24
C GLY A 157 -27.93 24.06 31.14
N TRP A 158 -27.66 24.37 29.90
CA TRP A 158 -27.92 23.50 28.73
C TRP A 158 -27.31 22.09 28.83
N ALA A 159 -26.20 21.96 29.54
CA ALA A 159 -25.48 20.68 29.73
C ALA A 159 -25.93 19.91 30.98
N GLU A 160 -26.88 20.45 31.75
CA GLU A 160 -27.32 19.89 33.04
C GLU A 160 -28.57 18.98 32.89
N PRO A 161 -28.73 17.96 33.75
CA PRO A 161 -29.98 17.22 33.86
C PRO A 161 -31.17 18.14 34.18
N GLY A 162 -32.33 17.89 33.54
CA GLY A 162 -33.55 18.66 33.73
C GLY A 162 -33.68 19.94 32.91
N PHE A 163 -32.67 20.30 32.11
CA PHE A 163 -32.78 21.38 31.11
C PHE A 163 -33.83 21.04 30.06
N ALA A 164 -34.81 21.88 29.88
CA ALA A 164 -35.83 21.70 28.85
C ALA A 164 -35.31 22.15 27.48
N ALA A 165 -34.91 21.19 26.64
CA ALA A 165 -34.41 21.45 25.30
C ALA A 165 -35.56 21.72 24.29
N ALA A 166 -36.63 22.41 24.71
CA ALA A 166 -37.75 22.78 23.86
C ALA A 166 -37.25 23.72 22.75
N GLY A 167 -37.51 23.36 21.49
CA GLY A 167 -37.04 24.12 20.32
C GLY A 167 -35.65 23.77 19.80
N TRP A 168 -34.94 22.85 20.44
CA TRP A 168 -33.69 22.33 19.90
C TRP A 168 -33.95 21.40 18.68
N ALA A 169 -33.16 21.52 17.64
CA ALA A 169 -33.30 20.74 16.43
C ALA A 169 -32.72 19.34 16.58
N LYS A 170 -33.15 18.43 15.73
CA LYS A 170 -32.46 17.16 15.53
C LYS A 170 -31.25 17.38 14.61
N PRO A 171 -30.04 16.93 14.97
CA PRO A 171 -28.90 17.04 14.09
C PRO A 171 -29.08 16.15 12.86
N VAL A 172 -28.42 16.52 11.78
CA VAL A 172 -28.32 15.76 10.54
C VAL A 172 -27.16 14.77 10.69
N SER A 173 -27.34 13.54 10.22
CA SER A 173 -26.26 12.57 10.13
C SER A 173 -25.58 12.67 8.76
N PHE A 174 -24.26 12.70 8.75
CA PHE A 174 -23.43 12.57 7.54
C PHE A 174 -23.05 11.11 7.25
N GLY A 175 -23.37 10.21 8.16
CA GLY A 175 -23.12 8.78 8.03
C GLY A 175 -22.47 8.18 9.28
N LYS A 176 -22.37 6.86 9.28
CA LYS A 176 -21.77 6.10 10.38
C LYS A 176 -20.26 6.32 10.45
N LEU A 177 -19.67 6.06 11.61
CA LEU A 177 -18.23 5.96 11.80
C LEU A 177 -17.62 5.15 10.64
N GLY A 178 -16.58 5.70 10.01
CA GLY A 178 -16.03 5.17 8.74
C GLY A 178 -16.42 6.00 7.51
N VAL A 179 -17.41 6.91 7.61
CA VAL A 179 -17.79 7.79 6.48
C VAL A 179 -16.71 8.83 6.19
N ALA A 180 -16.45 9.09 4.91
CA ALA A 180 -15.55 10.15 4.48
C ALA A 180 -16.17 11.54 4.80
N PRO A 181 -15.35 12.56 5.16
CA PRO A 181 -13.88 12.54 5.21
C PRO A 181 -13.31 12.04 6.54
N TRP A 182 -14.12 11.87 7.58
CA TRP A 182 -13.64 11.59 8.95
C TRP A 182 -13.14 10.15 9.15
N GLY A 183 -13.59 9.17 8.37
CA GLY A 183 -13.17 7.78 8.48
C GLY A 183 -13.52 7.13 9.84
N ASP A 184 -12.89 6.00 10.16
CA ASP A 184 -13.00 5.38 11.48
C ASP A 184 -11.91 5.88 12.43
N VAL A 185 -12.14 7.05 13.02
CA VAL A 185 -11.23 7.69 13.97
C VAL A 185 -11.10 6.92 15.29
N ILE A 186 -11.99 5.99 15.59
CA ILE A 186 -11.90 5.15 16.81
C ILE A 186 -10.87 4.04 16.60
N ALA A 187 -10.73 3.52 15.39
CA ALA A 187 -9.73 2.52 15.04
C ALA A 187 -8.31 3.12 14.92
N GLY A 188 -8.19 4.41 14.51
CA GLY A 188 -6.91 5.11 14.33
C GLY A 188 -6.26 5.68 15.59
N GLY A 189 -6.97 5.78 16.68
CA GLY A 189 -6.53 6.48 17.91
C GLY A 189 -6.14 5.55 19.05
N GLN A 190 -5.11 4.69 18.88
CA GLN A 190 -4.51 4.03 20.06
C GLN A 190 -3.24 4.76 20.49
N ALA A 191 -3.24 5.22 21.73
CA ALA A 191 -2.00 5.45 22.46
C ALA A 191 -1.17 4.16 22.31
N SER A 192 0.05 4.26 21.77
CA SER A 192 1.01 3.17 21.78
C SER A 192 1.05 2.60 23.20
N ALA A 193 0.70 1.33 23.34
CA ALA A 193 0.98 0.60 24.55
C ALA A 193 2.49 0.73 24.82
N PRO A 194 2.93 0.81 26.09
CA PRO A 194 4.36 0.84 26.38
C PRO A 194 5.02 -0.34 25.67
N ALA A 195 6.08 -0.09 24.92
CA ALA A 195 6.89 -1.12 24.31
C ALA A 195 7.23 -2.16 25.39
N GLY A 196 7.13 -3.44 25.07
CA GLY A 196 7.48 -4.52 25.99
C GLY A 196 8.92 -4.38 26.51
N PRO A 197 9.31 -5.15 27.50
CA PRO A 197 10.67 -5.16 28.01
C PRO A 197 11.68 -5.29 26.87
N ALA A 198 12.79 -4.57 26.96
CA ALA A 198 13.83 -4.58 25.92
C ALA A 198 14.25 -6.02 25.56
N GLY A 199 14.19 -6.36 24.28
CA GLY A 199 14.52 -7.70 23.79
C GLY A 199 13.36 -8.71 23.85
N GLN A 200 12.13 -8.24 23.91
CA GLN A 200 10.93 -9.08 23.79
C GLN A 200 10.01 -8.57 22.65
N ALA A 201 9.34 -9.52 21.99
CA ALA A 201 8.31 -9.23 21.01
C ALA A 201 7.12 -8.51 21.68
N THR A 202 6.38 -7.73 20.91
CA THR A 202 5.26 -6.93 21.44
C THR A 202 4.24 -7.83 22.16
N PRO A 203 3.96 -7.60 23.46
CA PRO A 203 2.99 -8.40 24.19
C PRO A 203 1.60 -8.35 23.54
N ALA A 204 0.86 -9.45 23.62
CA ALA A 204 -0.51 -9.53 23.09
C ALA A 204 -1.45 -8.42 23.59
N ALA A 205 -1.25 -7.95 24.84
CA ALA A 205 -1.99 -6.81 25.40
C ALA A 205 -1.71 -5.47 24.71
N GLY A 206 -0.59 -5.37 23.97
CA GLY A 206 -0.23 -4.22 23.13
C GLY A 206 -0.82 -4.28 21.72
N LEU A 207 -1.52 -5.36 21.37
CA LEU A 207 -2.12 -5.56 20.06
C LEU A 207 -3.62 -5.32 20.09
N THR A 208 -4.13 -4.74 19.02
CA THR A 208 -5.57 -4.66 18.76
C THR A 208 -5.94 -5.72 17.74
N VAL A 209 -6.97 -6.46 18.01
CA VAL A 209 -7.54 -7.45 17.09
C VAL A 209 -9.05 -7.19 16.95
N VAL A 210 -9.62 -7.56 15.81
CA VAL A 210 -11.05 -7.45 15.54
C VAL A 210 -11.88 -8.15 16.64
N ASP A 211 -13.03 -7.55 17.00
CA ASP A 211 -13.93 -8.07 18.02
C ASP A 211 -14.30 -9.55 17.75
N GLY A 212 -14.25 -10.36 18.81
CA GLY A 212 -14.48 -11.78 18.78
C GLY A 212 -13.23 -12.62 18.52
N PHE A 213 -12.11 -12.00 18.21
CA PHE A 213 -10.83 -12.69 18.09
C PHE A 213 -9.95 -12.45 19.31
N LYS A 214 -9.05 -13.41 19.54
CA LYS A 214 -8.02 -13.37 20.59
C LYS A 214 -6.66 -13.55 19.94
N VAL A 215 -5.70 -12.72 20.29
CA VAL A 215 -4.31 -12.85 19.92
C VAL A 215 -3.48 -13.25 21.15
N GLU A 216 -2.50 -14.13 20.96
CA GLU A 216 -1.58 -14.63 22.00
C GLU A 216 -0.15 -14.56 21.46
N LEU A 217 0.78 -14.07 22.26
CA LEU A 217 2.22 -14.21 21.99
C LEU A 217 2.65 -15.58 22.56
N LEU A 218 3.06 -16.48 21.67
CA LEU A 218 3.47 -17.84 22.05
C LEU A 218 4.95 -17.92 22.38
N HIS A 219 5.78 -17.17 21.66
CA HIS A 219 7.23 -17.17 21.83
C HIS A 219 7.81 -15.82 21.40
N SER A 220 8.80 -15.36 22.16
CA SER A 220 9.64 -14.20 21.82
C SER A 220 11.04 -14.73 21.54
N ALA A 221 11.49 -14.57 20.32
CA ALA A 221 12.78 -15.14 19.90
C ALA A 221 13.95 -14.58 20.70
N SER A 222 14.88 -15.44 21.10
CA SER A 222 16.18 -15.05 21.61
C SER A 222 17.09 -14.51 20.49
N GLN A 223 18.20 -13.90 20.84
CA GLN A 223 19.19 -13.44 19.86
C GLN A 223 19.76 -14.58 19.01
N GLU A 224 19.92 -15.77 19.58
CA GLU A 224 20.41 -16.96 18.89
C GLU A 224 19.41 -17.53 17.89
N GLU A 225 18.10 -17.33 18.13
CA GLU A 225 17.02 -17.72 17.23
C GLU A 225 16.83 -16.71 16.09
N GLY A 226 17.39 -15.51 16.22
CA GLY A 226 17.46 -14.48 15.18
C GLY A 226 16.15 -13.75 14.89
N SER A 227 16.12 -13.09 13.76
CA SER A 227 14.98 -12.30 13.24
C SER A 227 14.30 -13.08 12.12
N TRP A 228 13.01 -13.42 12.26
CA TRP A 228 12.33 -14.36 11.36
C TRP A 228 11.67 -13.67 10.18
N ILE A 229 11.73 -14.30 8.99
CA ILE A 229 11.29 -13.70 7.73
C ILE A 229 10.29 -14.53 6.93
N SER A 230 10.22 -15.84 7.14
CA SER A 230 9.24 -16.71 6.48
C SER A 230 8.82 -17.87 7.35
N MET A 231 7.68 -18.48 7.04
CA MET A 231 7.10 -19.60 7.78
C MET A 231 6.41 -20.60 6.84
N ALA A 232 6.48 -21.89 7.19
CA ALA A 232 5.66 -22.94 6.58
C ALA A 232 5.15 -23.91 7.65
N ILE A 233 4.16 -24.72 7.30
CA ILE A 233 3.66 -25.82 8.15
C ILE A 233 3.94 -27.15 7.48
N ASP A 234 4.57 -28.06 8.20
CA ASP A 234 4.87 -29.40 7.72
C ASP A 234 3.65 -30.36 7.77
N ALA A 235 3.82 -31.57 7.22
CA ALA A 235 2.77 -32.58 7.21
C ALA A 235 2.28 -32.98 8.60
N LYS A 236 3.09 -32.83 9.65
CA LYS A 236 2.74 -33.13 11.05
C LYS A 236 2.05 -31.95 11.75
N GLY A 237 2.05 -30.76 11.14
CA GLY A 237 1.46 -29.52 11.68
C GLY A 237 2.44 -28.72 12.52
N ARG A 238 3.74 -28.97 12.40
CA ARG A 238 4.79 -28.18 13.04
C ARG A 238 5.11 -26.97 12.18
N LEU A 239 5.43 -25.86 12.83
CA LEU A 239 5.84 -24.64 12.16
C LEU A 239 7.33 -24.71 11.83
N ILE A 240 7.70 -24.28 10.63
CA ILE A 240 9.09 -24.11 10.24
C ILE A 240 9.28 -22.64 9.96
N VAL A 241 10.27 -22.00 10.60
CA VAL A 241 10.57 -20.57 10.42
C VAL A 241 12.01 -20.37 9.96
N SER A 242 12.24 -19.33 9.19
CA SER A 242 13.58 -18.97 8.73
C SER A 242 14.08 -17.70 9.42
N PRO A 243 15.17 -17.77 10.18
CA PRO A 243 15.91 -16.60 10.61
C PRO A 243 16.57 -15.87 9.42
N GLN A 244 16.65 -14.54 9.52
CA GLN A 244 17.43 -13.71 8.61
C GLN A 244 18.86 -13.60 9.14
N GLY A 245 19.82 -14.24 8.49
CA GLY A 245 21.22 -14.18 8.89
C GLY A 245 22.07 -15.19 8.14
N ASP A 246 23.37 -14.85 7.95
CA ASP A 246 24.29 -15.76 7.27
C ASP A 246 24.49 -17.03 8.10
N LYS A 247 24.20 -18.17 7.48
CA LYS A 247 24.35 -19.53 8.06
C LYS A 247 23.53 -19.79 9.32
N GLN A 248 22.49 -18.99 9.60
CA GLN A 248 21.56 -19.34 10.67
C GLN A 248 20.62 -20.47 10.19
N PRO A 249 20.51 -21.59 10.92
CA PRO A 249 19.69 -22.72 10.52
C PRO A 249 18.19 -22.35 10.59
N LEU A 250 17.39 -23.02 9.77
CA LEU A 250 15.93 -23.01 9.92
C LEU A 250 15.55 -23.60 11.28
N LEU A 251 14.43 -23.13 11.85
CA LEU A 251 13.90 -23.62 13.13
C LEU A 251 12.59 -24.36 12.91
N ARG A 252 12.41 -25.52 13.57
CA ARG A 252 11.18 -26.29 13.57
C ARG A 252 10.53 -26.22 14.94
N ILE A 253 9.29 -25.77 15.01
CA ILE A 253 8.55 -25.50 16.24
C ILE A 253 7.39 -26.48 16.35
N THR A 254 7.40 -27.30 17.40
CA THR A 254 6.32 -28.23 17.76
C THR A 254 5.43 -27.56 18.80
N LEU A 255 4.13 -27.56 18.55
CA LEU A 255 3.12 -27.08 19.50
C LEU A 255 2.53 -28.26 20.28
N ASP A 256 2.16 -27.99 21.53
CA ASP A 256 1.39 -28.92 22.33
C ASP A 256 -0.12 -28.90 21.93
N PRO A 257 -0.95 -29.82 22.47
CA PRO A 257 -2.40 -29.81 22.18
C PRO A 257 -3.13 -28.53 22.60
N GLN A 258 -2.55 -27.70 23.46
CA GLN A 258 -3.06 -26.42 23.88
C GLN A 258 -2.61 -25.28 22.95
N GLY A 259 -1.73 -25.59 21.98
CA GLY A 259 -1.18 -24.64 21.01
C GLY A 259 -0.05 -23.78 21.58
N GLN A 260 0.62 -24.24 22.64
CA GLN A 260 1.81 -23.61 23.19
C GLN A 260 3.07 -24.25 22.61
N VAL A 261 4.20 -23.51 22.58
CA VAL A 261 5.47 -24.05 22.11
C VAL A 261 5.98 -25.12 23.06
N ALA A 262 5.96 -26.38 22.61
CA ALA A 262 6.45 -27.52 23.37
C ALA A 262 7.93 -27.80 23.09
N LYS A 263 8.40 -27.59 21.86
CA LYS A 263 9.78 -27.85 21.45
C LYS A 263 10.16 -26.94 20.28
N MET A 264 11.41 -26.47 20.26
CA MET A 264 12.05 -25.80 19.15
C MET A 264 13.34 -26.53 18.78
N GLU A 265 13.54 -26.83 17.53
CA GLU A 265 14.65 -27.60 16.98
C GLU A 265 15.31 -26.87 15.83
N LYS A 266 16.63 -26.95 15.72
CA LYS A 266 17.36 -26.48 14.54
C LYS A 266 17.31 -27.56 13.46
N ILE A 267 17.11 -27.15 12.22
CA ILE A 267 17.28 -28.01 11.05
C ILE A 267 18.73 -27.84 10.61
N GLU A 268 19.59 -28.79 10.99
CA GLU A 268 21.05 -28.73 10.85
C GLU A 268 21.50 -29.05 9.40
N LEU A 269 20.90 -28.37 8.40
CA LEU A 269 21.29 -28.49 7.00
C LEU A 269 21.80 -27.11 6.48
N PRO A 270 22.70 -27.11 5.48
CA PRO A 270 23.38 -25.91 5.02
C PRO A 270 22.50 -25.07 4.09
N VAL A 271 21.30 -24.67 4.56
CA VAL A 271 20.42 -23.71 3.91
C VAL A 271 19.99 -22.67 4.94
N TRP A 272 19.92 -21.41 4.52
CA TRP A 272 19.64 -20.29 5.43
C TRP A 272 19.03 -19.10 4.72
N THR A 273 18.53 -18.12 5.46
CA THR A 273 17.88 -16.89 4.97
C THR A 273 16.84 -17.22 3.90
N ALA A 274 15.93 -18.15 4.24
CA ALA A 274 14.86 -18.53 3.32
C ALA A 274 13.80 -17.41 3.30
N MET A 275 13.64 -16.77 2.14
CA MET A 275 12.60 -15.77 1.91
C MET A 275 11.25 -16.42 1.58
N GLY A 276 11.23 -17.71 1.33
CA GLY A 276 10.02 -18.50 1.10
C GLY A 276 10.25 -19.97 1.46
N LEU A 277 9.24 -20.57 2.07
CA LEU A 277 9.21 -21.96 2.49
C LEU A 277 7.92 -22.63 1.99
N LEU A 278 8.01 -23.86 1.49
CA LEU A 278 6.85 -24.64 1.07
C LEU A 278 7.05 -26.12 1.43
N HIS A 279 6.17 -26.66 2.26
CA HIS A 279 6.12 -28.11 2.46
C HIS A 279 5.15 -28.75 1.45
N ALA A 280 5.70 -29.52 0.52
CA ALA A 280 4.95 -30.24 -0.51
C ALA A 280 5.72 -31.47 -0.96
N PHE A 281 5.01 -32.50 -1.46
CA PHE A 281 5.61 -33.73 -2.00
C PHE A 281 6.60 -34.39 -1.03
N ASP A 282 6.22 -34.48 0.25
CA ASP A 282 7.04 -34.99 1.36
C ASP A 282 8.44 -34.35 1.45
N SER A 283 8.53 -33.10 1.09
CA SER A 283 9.77 -32.32 1.02
C SER A 283 9.54 -30.90 1.51
N LEU A 284 10.58 -30.24 2.00
CA LEU A 284 10.59 -28.80 2.25
C LEU A 284 11.36 -28.11 1.12
N TYR A 285 10.64 -27.28 0.34
CA TYR A 285 11.24 -26.39 -0.65
C TYR A 285 11.63 -25.09 0.02
N VAL A 286 12.81 -24.59 -0.31
CA VAL A 286 13.45 -23.42 0.32
C VAL A 286 13.92 -22.46 -0.74
N SER A 287 13.33 -21.27 -0.76
CA SER A 287 13.82 -20.12 -1.52
C SER A 287 14.86 -19.40 -0.67
N GLY A 288 16.15 -19.67 -0.83
CA GLY A 288 17.15 -19.16 0.11
C GLY A 288 18.59 -19.37 -0.35
N ASN A 289 19.48 -19.28 0.60
CA ASN A 289 20.92 -19.46 0.40
C ASN A 289 21.38 -20.88 0.80
N GLY A 290 22.42 -21.35 0.18
CA GLY A 290 23.01 -22.64 0.48
C GLY A 290 24.37 -22.83 -0.20
N PRO A 291 24.93 -24.09 -0.22
CA PRO A 291 26.27 -24.34 -0.75
C PRO A 291 26.48 -23.92 -2.23
N GLN A 292 25.42 -23.94 -3.05
CA GLN A 292 25.45 -23.52 -4.45
C GLN A 292 25.05 -22.05 -4.65
N GLY A 293 24.93 -21.27 -3.57
CA GLY A 293 24.52 -19.87 -3.57
C GLY A 293 23.01 -19.69 -3.40
N THR A 294 22.48 -18.56 -3.86
CA THR A 294 21.05 -18.26 -3.77
C THR A 294 20.27 -18.99 -4.85
N GLY A 295 19.15 -19.63 -4.45
CA GLY A 295 18.27 -20.35 -5.38
C GLY A 295 17.20 -21.17 -4.69
N LEU A 296 16.62 -22.08 -5.45
CA LEU A 296 15.62 -23.03 -4.97
C LEU A 296 16.31 -24.32 -4.52
N TYR A 297 16.12 -24.66 -3.27
CA TYR A 297 16.57 -25.90 -2.65
C TYR A 297 15.38 -26.77 -2.28
N ARG A 298 15.63 -28.08 -2.14
CA ARG A 298 14.67 -29.05 -1.61
C ARG A 298 15.35 -29.89 -0.53
N LEU A 299 14.74 -29.95 0.66
CA LEU A 299 15.18 -30.76 1.77
C LEU A 299 14.31 -32.01 1.87
N ARG A 300 14.92 -33.17 2.06
CA ARG A 300 14.22 -34.46 2.19
C ARG A 300 14.67 -35.21 3.42
N ASP A 301 13.77 -35.95 4.02
CA ASP A 301 14.02 -37.04 4.97
C ASP A 301 14.03 -38.34 4.15
N THR A 302 15.22 -38.89 3.91
CA THR A 302 15.38 -40.06 3.03
C THR A 302 15.41 -41.37 3.82
N ASN A 303 15.65 -41.31 5.12
CA ASN A 303 15.74 -42.45 6.00
C ASN A 303 14.50 -42.70 6.87
N GLY A 304 13.57 -41.70 6.93
CA GLY A 304 12.30 -41.79 7.63
C GLY A 304 12.39 -41.60 9.15
N ASP A 305 13.44 -40.92 9.62
CA ASP A 305 13.65 -40.65 11.05
C ASP A 305 13.07 -39.31 11.51
N ASP A 306 12.34 -38.62 10.63
CA ASP A 306 11.73 -37.32 10.86
C ASP A 306 12.74 -36.17 10.92
N GLN A 307 13.97 -36.37 10.42
CA GLN A 307 14.95 -35.34 10.21
C GLN A 307 15.26 -35.23 8.73
N TYR A 308 15.41 -33.98 8.23
CA TYR A 308 15.89 -33.79 6.87
C TYR A 308 17.39 -34.13 6.83
N ASP A 309 17.78 -35.00 5.92
CA ASP A 309 19.13 -35.51 5.77
C ASP A 309 19.74 -35.26 4.37
N GLN A 310 18.94 -34.81 3.41
CA GLN A 310 19.38 -34.53 2.05
C GLN A 310 18.97 -33.12 1.60
N VAL A 311 19.92 -32.44 0.91
CA VAL A 311 19.71 -31.13 0.28
C VAL A 311 19.96 -31.26 -1.22
N ASP A 312 18.93 -30.97 -2.01
CA ASP A 312 19.02 -30.88 -3.46
C ASP A 312 18.97 -29.41 -3.88
N PHE A 313 19.89 -28.97 -4.74
CA PHE A 313 19.79 -27.67 -5.41
C PHE A 313 19.04 -27.85 -6.71
N LEU A 314 17.86 -27.29 -6.82
CA LEU A 314 16.98 -27.49 -7.95
C LEU A 314 17.21 -26.45 -9.05
N ARG A 315 17.34 -25.16 -8.66
CA ARG A 315 17.45 -24.10 -9.66
C ARG A 315 18.06 -22.81 -9.11
N LYS A 316 18.93 -22.20 -9.91
CA LYS A 316 19.48 -20.87 -9.66
C LYS A 316 18.61 -19.78 -10.29
N PHE A 317 18.43 -18.67 -9.56
CA PHE A 317 17.88 -17.43 -10.08
C PHE A 317 18.88 -16.29 -9.90
N GLU A 318 19.32 -15.68 -10.98
CA GLU A 318 20.30 -14.60 -10.94
C GLU A 318 19.65 -13.33 -10.36
N GLY A 319 20.28 -12.71 -9.34
CA GLY A 319 19.70 -11.62 -8.58
C GLY A 319 18.70 -12.06 -7.50
N GLY A 320 18.63 -13.39 -7.21
CA GLY A 320 17.63 -13.95 -6.27
C GLY A 320 17.88 -13.67 -4.80
N GLY A 321 19.03 -13.07 -4.43
CA GLY A 321 19.30 -12.68 -3.03
C GLY A 321 18.78 -11.29 -2.69
N GLY A 322 18.62 -11.02 -1.38
CA GLY A 322 18.22 -9.73 -0.86
C GLY A 322 16.71 -9.46 -0.83
N GLU A 323 16.35 -8.25 -0.43
CA GLU A 323 14.95 -7.85 -0.21
C GLU A 323 14.11 -7.75 -1.49
N HIS A 324 14.75 -7.62 -2.65
CA HIS A 324 14.11 -7.60 -3.97
C HIS A 324 14.45 -8.85 -4.80
N GLY A 325 14.82 -9.91 -4.10
CA GLY A 325 15.21 -11.20 -4.65
C GLY A 325 14.06 -12.15 -4.91
N SER A 326 14.35 -13.45 -4.69
CA SER A 326 13.37 -14.53 -4.82
C SER A 326 12.65 -14.74 -3.49
N HIS A 327 11.33 -14.85 -3.51
CA HIS A 327 10.48 -14.81 -2.33
C HIS A 327 9.67 -16.10 -2.14
N ALA A 328 8.34 -16.00 -2.00
CA ALA A 328 7.47 -17.11 -1.61
C ALA A 328 7.29 -18.18 -2.69
N LEU A 329 7.01 -19.36 -2.22
CA LEU A 329 6.67 -20.57 -2.98
C LEU A 329 5.29 -21.05 -2.57
N VAL A 330 4.41 -21.31 -3.53
CA VAL A 330 3.06 -21.84 -3.27
C VAL A 330 2.76 -23.00 -4.23
N LEU A 331 2.14 -24.05 -3.69
CA LEU A 331 1.66 -25.16 -4.50
C LEU A 331 0.33 -24.76 -5.17
N GLY A 332 0.33 -24.76 -6.50
CA GLY A 332 -0.87 -24.47 -7.29
C GLY A 332 -1.90 -25.61 -7.28
N PRO A 333 -3.15 -25.32 -7.64
CA PRO A 333 -4.20 -26.34 -7.76
C PRO A 333 -3.90 -27.39 -8.84
N ASP A 334 -3.00 -27.07 -9.76
CA ASP A 334 -2.51 -27.95 -10.85
C ASP A 334 -1.29 -28.81 -10.43
N GLN A 335 -0.94 -28.81 -9.15
CA GLN A 335 0.22 -29.53 -8.58
C GLN A 335 1.58 -29.04 -9.12
N MET A 336 1.63 -27.82 -9.65
CA MET A 336 2.87 -27.14 -10.01
C MET A 336 3.28 -26.20 -8.87
N ILE A 337 4.57 -25.92 -8.77
CA ILE A 337 5.11 -24.94 -7.83
C ILE A 337 5.13 -23.58 -8.51
N TYR A 338 4.44 -22.62 -7.92
CA TYR A 338 4.51 -21.23 -8.31
C TYR A 338 5.54 -20.52 -7.42
N TYR A 339 6.35 -19.66 -8.01
CA TYR A 339 7.45 -19.00 -7.33
C TYR A 339 7.50 -17.53 -7.74
N ILE A 340 7.37 -16.63 -6.77
CA ILE A 340 7.36 -15.19 -7.00
C ILE A 340 8.76 -14.59 -6.77
N HIS A 341 9.09 -13.60 -7.59
CA HIS A 341 10.40 -12.95 -7.60
C HIS A 341 10.24 -11.43 -7.61
N GLY A 342 11.10 -10.72 -6.87
CA GLY A 342 11.20 -9.27 -6.91
C GLY A 342 11.87 -8.75 -8.20
N ASN A 343 11.82 -7.44 -8.40
CA ASN A 343 12.28 -6.81 -9.65
C ASN A 343 13.80 -6.82 -9.89
N PHE A 344 14.62 -7.29 -8.93
CA PHE A 344 16.07 -7.44 -9.13
C PHE A 344 16.45 -8.80 -9.69
N VAL A 345 15.52 -9.75 -9.69
CA VAL A 345 15.76 -11.09 -10.25
C VAL A 345 15.67 -11.03 -11.76
N LYS A 346 16.67 -11.59 -12.42
CA LYS A 346 16.64 -11.71 -13.88
C LYS A 346 15.74 -12.86 -14.32
N VAL A 347 14.95 -12.60 -15.34
CA VAL A 347 14.16 -13.65 -15.97
C VAL A 347 15.10 -14.73 -16.50
N PRO A 348 14.86 -16.03 -16.18
CA PRO A 348 15.69 -17.11 -16.67
C PRO A 348 15.74 -17.17 -18.21
N SER A 349 16.93 -17.38 -18.78
CA SER A 349 17.11 -17.51 -20.23
C SER A 349 16.62 -18.84 -20.79
N ASP A 350 16.41 -19.83 -19.93
CA ASP A 350 15.97 -21.19 -20.26
C ASP A 350 14.49 -21.42 -19.96
N LEU A 351 13.67 -20.39 -20.07
CA LEU A 351 12.22 -20.54 -19.96
C LEU A 351 11.66 -21.54 -20.97
N SER A 352 10.67 -22.29 -20.51
CA SER A 352 9.89 -23.18 -21.37
C SER A 352 9.28 -22.42 -22.55
N PRO A 353 9.31 -22.97 -23.79
CA PRO A 353 8.55 -22.43 -24.90
C PRO A 353 7.03 -22.35 -24.64
N ALA A 354 6.53 -23.07 -23.64
CA ALA A 354 5.12 -23.03 -23.21
C ALA A 354 4.82 -21.89 -22.22
N SER A 355 5.79 -21.03 -21.90
CA SER A 355 5.55 -19.84 -21.06
C SER A 355 4.38 -19.03 -21.58
N GLN A 356 3.47 -18.68 -20.68
CA GLN A 356 2.27 -17.93 -21.00
C GLN A 356 2.60 -16.46 -21.32
N HIS A 357 3.55 -15.88 -20.58
CA HIS A 357 3.95 -14.48 -20.72
C HIS A 357 5.25 -14.36 -21.52
N LYS A 358 5.19 -13.75 -22.71
CA LYS A 358 6.34 -13.65 -23.63
C LYS A 358 6.59 -12.24 -24.15
N ASN A 359 5.58 -11.38 -24.14
CA ASN A 359 5.63 -10.06 -24.76
C ASN A 359 5.54 -8.97 -23.70
N TYR A 360 6.67 -8.47 -23.28
CA TYR A 360 6.83 -7.36 -22.34
C TYR A 360 7.98 -6.46 -22.77
N ALA A 361 7.82 -5.15 -22.58
CA ALA A 361 8.87 -4.16 -22.85
C ALA A 361 8.62 -2.87 -22.03
N GLU A 362 9.49 -1.88 -22.20
CA GLU A 362 9.35 -0.57 -21.55
C GLU A 362 8.06 0.14 -21.97
N ASP A 363 7.72 0.11 -23.24
CA ASP A 363 6.49 0.65 -23.84
C ASP A 363 6.19 2.10 -23.45
N GLN A 364 7.25 2.94 -23.44
CA GLN A 364 7.20 4.36 -23.18
C GLN A 364 7.34 5.18 -24.46
N LEU A 365 6.39 6.05 -24.77
CA LEU A 365 6.44 6.92 -25.96
C LEU A 365 7.51 8.01 -25.82
N LEU A 366 7.60 8.63 -24.64
CA LEU A 366 8.61 9.63 -24.30
C LEU A 366 9.61 9.03 -23.30
N PRO A 367 10.88 9.49 -23.28
CA PRO A 367 11.89 8.97 -22.38
C PRO A 367 11.46 9.05 -20.91
N ARG A 368 11.54 7.93 -20.19
CA ARG A 368 11.37 7.90 -18.74
C ARG A 368 12.61 8.46 -18.02
N GLN A 369 12.45 8.79 -16.76
CA GLN A 369 13.56 9.04 -15.84
C GLN A 369 13.70 7.87 -14.86
N GLU A 370 14.94 7.52 -14.53
CA GLU A 370 15.26 6.59 -13.44
C GLU A 370 14.99 7.26 -12.08
N ASP A 371 14.89 6.46 -11.02
CA ASP A 371 14.71 7.01 -9.66
C ASP A 371 15.86 7.97 -9.30
N GLY A 372 15.50 9.14 -8.81
CA GLY A 372 16.46 10.20 -8.49
C GLY A 372 17.43 9.87 -7.35
N ASN A 373 17.08 8.89 -6.49
CA ASN A 373 17.93 8.34 -5.44
C ASN A 373 18.76 7.14 -5.92
N GLY A 374 18.55 6.67 -7.15
CA GLY A 374 19.32 5.59 -7.76
C GLY A 374 18.84 4.19 -7.35
N PHE A 375 17.65 4.05 -6.78
CA PHE A 375 17.12 2.73 -6.49
C PHE A 375 16.55 2.10 -7.77
N GLY A 376 16.91 0.84 -8.04
CA GLY A 376 16.43 0.14 -9.22
C GLY A 376 16.97 0.65 -10.56
N VAL A 377 18.01 1.49 -10.56
CA VAL A 377 18.64 2.00 -11.79
C VAL A 377 19.11 0.85 -12.68
N GLY A 378 18.71 0.90 -13.95
CA GLY A 378 19.06 -0.11 -14.94
C GLY A 378 18.14 -1.33 -14.94
N ILE A 379 17.18 -1.45 -14.04
CA ILE A 379 16.19 -2.51 -14.05
C ILE A 379 15.27 -2.34 -15.26
N LYS A 380 15.08 -3.43 -15.99
CA LYS A 380 14.27 -3.51 -17.20
C LYS A 380 13.04 -4.40 -16.98
N PRO A 381 11.98 -4.25 -17.77
CA PRO A 381 10.87 -5.18 -17.73
C PRO A 381 11.34 -6.64 -17.81
N PRO A 382 10.63 -7.54 -17.16
CA PRO A 382 9.24 -7.41 -16.73
C PRO A 382 9.02 -6.88 -15.28
N GLY A 383 10.05 -6.48 -14.54
CA GLY A 383 9.93 -6.17 -13.12
C GLY A 383 9.81 -7.44 -12.26
N SER A 384 9.03 -7.40 -11.18
CA SER A 384 8.68 -8.58 -10.39
C SER A 384 7.79 -9.53 -11.21
N PHE A 385 7.99 -10.83 -11.06
CA PHE A 385 7.31 -11.84 -11.87
C PHE A 385 7.06 -13.14 -11.10
N VAL A 386 6.14 -13.96 -11.63
CA VAL A 386 5.84 -15.30 -11.13
C VAL A 386 6.23 -16.31 -12.20
N VAL A 387 6.98 -17.35 -11.79
CA VAL A 387 7.20 -18.54 -12.59
C VAL A 387 6.41 -19.71 -12.07
N ARG A 388 6.07 -20.64 -12.96
CA ARG A 388 5.40 -21.92 -12.71
C ARG A 388 6.35 -23.04 -13.07
N MET A 389 6.55 -23.99 -12.16
CA MET A 389 7.57 -25.02 -12.28
C MET A 389 7.05 -26.40 -11.91
N ASP A 390 7.65 -27.45 -12.45
CA ASP A 390 7.48 -28.80 -11.91
C ASP A 390 8.22 -28.95 -10.57
N ARG A 391 7.89 -30.01 -9.83
CA ARG A 391 8.47 -30.29 -8.51
C ARG A 391 9.99 -30.49 -8.49
N GLU A 392 10.60 -30.79 -9.65
CA GLU A 392 12.04 -30.97 -9.81
C GLU A 392 12.75 -29.67 -10.25
N GLY A 393 12.01 -28.59 -10.50
CA GLY A 393 12.55 -27.32 -11.01
C GLY A 393 13.08 -27.36 -12.43
N LYS A 394 12.79 -28.44 -13.20
CA LYS A 394 13.30 -28.65 -14.56
C LYS A 394 12.57 -27.85 -15.61
N THR A 395 11.24 -27.76 -15.49
CA THR A 395 10.43 -26.87 -16.33
C THR A 395 10.24 -25.55 -15.60
N CYS A 396 10.34 -24.45 -16.35
CA CYS A 396 10.12 -23.10 -15.82
C CYS A 396 9.36 -22.28 -16.84
N GLU A 397 8.15 -21.87 -16.49
CA GLU A 397 7.28 -21.07 -17.35
C GLU A 397 7.08 -19.71 -16.71
N LEU A 398 7.26 -18.62 -17.46
CA LEU A 398 6.89 -17.28 -17.00
C LEU A 398 5.38 -17.15 -17.07
N TYR A 399 4.75 -16.98 -15.89
CA TYR A 399 3.30 -16.97 -15.75
C TYR A 399 2.71 -15.56 -15.79
N ALA A 400 3.23 -14.62 -15.01
CA ALA A 400 2.76 -13.23 -14.91
C ALA A 400 3.90 -12.30 -14.49
N SER A 401 3.77 -10.99 -14.73
CA SER A 401 4.80 -10.00 -14.40
C SER A 401 4.26 -8.57 -14.27
N GLY A 402 5.14 -7.59 -14.16
CA GLY A 402 4.74 -6.17 -14.12
C GLY A 402 4.34 -5.69 -12.74
N MET A 403 4.83 -6.32 -11.68
CA MET A 403 4.79 -5.88 -10.29
C MET A 403 6.13 -5.27 -9.89
N ARG A 404 6.20 -4.60 -8.74
CA ARG A 404 7.45 -4.06 -8.23
C ARG A 404 8.23 -5.07 -7.40
N ASN A 405 7.68 -5.51 -6.29
CA ASN A 405 8.34 -6.41 -5.35
C ASN A 405 7.31 -7.14 -4.49
N ALA A 406 6.45 -7.91 -5.15
CA ALA A 406 5.50 -8.76 -4.46
C ALA A 406 6.25 -9.85 -3.69
N TYR A 407 5.97 -9.97 -2.39
CA TYR A 407 6.71 -10.85 -1.49
C TYR A 407 6.07 -12.23 -1.37
N ASP A 408 4.76 -12.28 -1.29
CA ASP A 408 4.00 -13.51 -1.10
C ASP A 408 2.69 -13.49 -1.89
N PHE A 409 2.06 -14.64 -2.04
CA PHE A 409 0.81 -14.83 -2.79
C PHE A 409 0.10 -16.09 -2.35
N ASP A 410 -1.20 -16.20 -2.63
CA ASP A 410 -1.95 -17.42 -2.31
C ASP A 410 -3.11 -17.62 -3.28
N PHE A 411 -3.65 -18.83 -3.29
CA PHE A 411 -4.81 -19.22 -4.09
C PHE A 411 -6.07 -19.21 -3.23
N ASN A 412 -7.15 -18.62 -3.78
CA ASN A 412 -8.45 -18.75 -3.15
C ASN A 412 -9.07 -20.15 -3.39
N ALA A 413 -10.21 -20.42 -2.76
CA ALA A 413 -10.92 -21.70 -2.91
C ALA A 413 -11.38 -22.03 -4.35
N ALA A 414 -11.42 -21.05 -5.24
CA ALA A 414 -11.72 -21.21 -6.66
C ALA A 414 -10.47 -21.45 -7.53
N GLY A 415 -9.28 -21.48 -6.94
CA GLY A 415 -8.01 -21.64 -7.65
C GLY A 415 -7.49 -20.36 -8.31
N GLU A 416 -8.03 -19.20 -7.96
CA GLU A 416 -7.55 -17.91 -8.43
C GLU A 416 -6.43 -17.40 -7.53
N MET A 417 -5.36 -16.86 -8.13
CA MET A 417 -4.14 -16.43 -7.45
C MET A 417 -4.14 -14.94 -7.16
N PHE A 418 -3.71 -14.56 -5.96
CA PHE A 418 -3.63 -13.16 -5.52
C PHE A 418 -2.31 -12.87 -4.84
N THR A 419 -1.83 -11.64 -4.99
CA THR A 419 -0.63 -11.15 -4.33
C THR A 419 -0.84 -9.75 -3.77
N PHE A 420 0.07 -9.33 -2.92
CA PHE A 420 0.15 -7.99 -2.34
C PHE A 420 1.48 -7.36 -2.76
N ASP A 421 1.42 -6.36 -3.64
CA ASP A 421 2.61 -5.74 -4.21
C ASP A 421 3.01 -4.47 -3.45
N SER A 422 4.29 -4.18 -3.48
CA SER A 422 4.89 -3.04 -2.80
C SER A 422 4.75 -1.73 -3.57
N ASP A 423 4.72 -0.62 -2.84
CA ASP A 423 4.85 0.72 -3.40
C ASP A 423 6.33 1.10 -3.66
N MET A 424 6.52 2.31 -4.17
CA MET A 424 7.81 3.00 -4.18
C MET A 424 7.69 4.23 -3.27
N GLU A 425 7.99 4.07 -1.99
CA GLU A 425 7.85 5.12 -0.96
C GLU A 425 8.59 6.43 -1.27
N TRP A 426 9.53 6.38 -2.21
CA TRP A 426 10.30 7.54 -2.63
C TRP A 426 9.60 8.40 -3.67
N ASP A 427 8.51 7.87 -4.27
CA ASP A 427 7.73 8.52 -5.33
C ASP A 427 6.49 9.26 -4.82
N TRP A 428 6.23 9.28 -3.51
CA TRP A 428 5.06 9.99 -2.98
C TRP A 428 5.02 11.44 -3.46
N GLY A 429 3.84 11.88 -3.92
CA GLY A 429 3.62 13.20 -4.50
C GLY A 429 3.91 13.30 -6.00
N THR A 430 4.34 12.22 -6.65
CA THR A 430 4.53 12.19 -8.10
C THR A 430 3.29 11.64 -8.81
N PRO A 431 3.03 12.04 -10.08
CA PRO A 431 1.90 11.53 -10.86
C PRO A 431 2.02 10.08 -11.32
N TRP A 432 3.16 9.46 -11.13
CA TRP A 432 3.43 8.02 -11.40
C TRP A 432 3.46 7.19 -10.13
N TYR A 433 3.28 7.77 -8.94
CA TYR A 433 3.21 7.02 -7.70
C TYR A 433 2.09 5.96 -7.76
N ARG A 434 2.37 4.77 -7.25
CA ARG A 434 1.40 3.67 -7.14
C ARG A 434 1.37 3.19 -5.69
N PRO A 435 0.20 3.11 -5.04
CA PRO A 435 0.09 2.61 -3.67
C PRO A 435 0.41 1.11 -3.59
N ILE A 436 0.66 0.61 -2.39
CA ILE A 436 0.62 -0.84 -2.17
C ILE A 436 -0.79 -1.34 -2.48
N ARG A 437 -0.89 -2.50 -3.14
CA ARG A 437 -2.12 -2.96 -3.75
C ARG A 437 -2.23 -4.46 -3.88
N VAL A 438 -3.44 -4.96 -3.88
CA VAL A 438 -3.72 -6.38 -4.10
C VAL A 438 -4.02 -6.61 -5.58
N TYR A 439 -3.31 -7.56 -6.19
CA TYR A 439 -3.55 -8.00 -7.55
C TYR A 439 -4.19 -9.39 -7.60
N HIS A 440 -5.08 -9.58 -8.58
CA HIS A 440 -5.51 -10.89 -9.04
C HIS A 440 -4.58 -11.32 -10.17
N LEU A 441 -3.72 -12.30 -9.93
CA LEU A 441 -2.72 -12.76 -10.88
C LEU A 441 -3.32 -13.79 -11.84
N VAL A 442 -3.33 -13.45 -13.13
CA VAL A 442 -3.86 -14.30 -14.19
C VAL A 442 -2.79 -14.67 -15.20
N SER A 443 -3.07 -15.68 -16.02
CA SER A 443 -2.16 -16.15 -17.06
C SER A 443 -1.71 -15.00 -17.98
N ALA A 444 -0.40 -14.83 -18.14
CA ALA A 444 0.27 -13.79 -18.91
C ALA A 444 -0.09 -12.34 -18.50
N GLY A 445 -0.53 -12.15 -17.24
CA GLY A 445 -0.85 -10.82 -16.69
C GLY A 445 0.39 -9.93 -16.64
N ASP A 446 0.27 -8.69 -17.16
CA ASP A 446 1.20 -7.57 -16.91
C ASP A 446 0.48 -6.54 -16.05
N TYR A 447 1.07 -6.17 -14.92
CA TYR A 447 0.46 -5.26 -13.95
C TYR A 447 1.04 -3.84 -14.06
N GLY A 448 1.79 -3.56 -15.13
CA GLY A 448 2.19 -2.23 -15.56
C GLY A 448 3.28 -1.55 -14.73
N PHE A 449 3.96 -2.26 -13.82
CA PHE A 449 5.11 -1.68 -13.15
C PHE A 449 6.30 -1.58 -14.12
N ARG A 450 6.89 -0.40 -14.17
CA ARG A 450 8.16 -0.08 -14.83
C ARG A 450 8.96 0.79 -13.86
N GLU A 451 10.27 0.71 -13.90
CA GLU A 451 11.12 1.44 -12.97
C GLU A 451 11.04 2.96 -13.20
N GLY A 452 11.30 3.74 -12.18
CA GLY A 452 11.27 5.20 -12.21
C GLY A 452 9.90 5.75 -12.63
N THR A 453 9.89 6.69 -13.58
CA THR A 453 8.65 7.35 -14.06
C THR A 453 7.85 6.53 -15.08
N GLY A 454 8.25 5.28 -15.33
CA GLY A 454 7.69 4.47 -16.43
C GLY A 454 6.42 3.68 -16.08
N LYS A 455 5.87 3.82 -14.88
CA LYS A 455 4.69 3.07 -14.41
C LYS A 455 3.45 3.38 -15.23
N PHE A 456 2.74 2.33 -15.68
CA PHE A 456 1.53 2.49 -16.48
C PHE A 456 0.35 2.93 -15.61
N PRO A 457 -0.52 3.81 -16.09
CA PRO A 457 -1.79 4.09 -15.44
C PRO A 457 -2.74 2.89 -15.52
N ASP A 458 -3.65 2.75 -14.55
CA ASP A 458 -4.53 1.58 -14.44
C ASP A 458 -5.53 1.43 -15.60
N TYR A 459 -5.76 2.50 -16.38
CA TYR A 459 -6.63 2.47 -17.57
C TYR A 459 -5.96 1.91 -18.84
N TYR A 460 -4.65 1.64 -18.83
CA TYR A 460 -3.99 1.06 -20.00
C TYR A 460 -4.50 -0.36 -20.29
N PRO A 461 -4.99 -0.64 -21.51
CA PRO A 461 -5.60 -1.92 -21.86
C PRO A 461 -4.60 -3.08 -21.97
N ASP A 462 -3.32 -2.77 -22.08
CA ASP A 462 -2.20 -3.73 -22.14
C ASP A 462 -1.66 -4.13 -20.76
N SER A 463 -2.21 -3.59 -19.69
CA SER A 463 -1.95 -3.99 -18.30
C SER A 463 -3.26 -4.25 -17.53
N LEU A 464 -3.16 -4.85 -16.34
CA LEU A 464 -4.31 -5.18 -15.50
C LEU A 464 -4.33 -4.33 -14.22
N PRO A 465 -5.52 -3.87 -13.79
CA PRO A 465 -5.68 -3.05 -12.61
C PRO A 465 -5.61 -3.88 -11.33
N PRO A 466 -5.44 -3.24 -10.13
CA PRO A 466 -5.56 -3.90 -8.85
C PRO A 466 -7.00 -4.31 -8.54
N VAL A 467 -7.14 -5.24 -7.61
CA VAL A 467 -8.42 -5.58 -6.96
C VAL A 467 -8.81 -4.51 -5.95
N VAL A 468 -7.82 -3.99 -5.23
CA VAL A 468 -7.97 -2.89 -4.28
C VAL A 468 -6.62 -2.22 -4.01
N ASP A 469 -6.62 -0.90 -3.95
CA ASP A 469 -5.52 -0.10 -3.44
C ASP A 469 -5.60 -0.02 -1.91
N ILE A 470 -4.46 -0.28 -1.25
CA ILE A 470 -4.35 -0.26 0.21
C ILE A 470 -3.78 1.07 0.70
N GLY A 471 -2.84 1.66 -0.05
CA GLY A 471 -2.24 2.94 0.29
C GLY A 471 -0.73 2.87 0.45
N VAL A 472 -0.20 3.40 1.56
CA VAL A 472 1.23 3.35 1.87
C VAL A 472 1.53 2.16 2.77
N GLY A 473 2.69 1.50 2.60
CA GLY A 473 3.09 0.35 3.41
C GLY A 473 4.22 -0.48 2.81
N SER A 474 4.49 -1.62 3.43
CA SER A 474 5.51 -2.59 2.99
C SER A 474 4.95 -4.00 3.06
N PRO A 475 4.49 -4.56 1.93
CA PRO A 475 3.95 -5.90 1.81
C PRO A 475 4.92 -6.99 2.27
N THR A 476 4.36 -7.97 3.00
CA THR A 476 5.03 -9.23 3.37
C THR A 476 4.05 -10.40 3.16
N GLY A 477 3.74 -11.19 4.18
CA GLY A 477 2.94 -12.41 4.07
C GLY A 477 1.53 -12.20 3.50
N VAL A 478 1.05 -13.20 2.75
CA VAL A 478 -0.27 -13.24 2.10
C VAL A 478 -0.88 -14.62 2.25
N LYS A 479 -2.07 -14.76 2.83
CA LYS A 479 -2.75 -16.05 2.95
C LYS A 479 -4.27 -15.94 2.97
N PHE A 480 -4.96 -16.82 2.25
CA PHE A 480 -6.41 -16.95 2.38
C PHE A 480 -6.82 -17.68 3.65
N GLY A 481 -7.88 -17.18 4.29
CA GLY A 481 -8.45 -17.80 5.49
C GLY A 481 -9.17 -19.14 5.27
N THR A 482 -9.03 -19.78 4.13
CA THR A 482 -9.79 -20.96 3.71
C THR A 482 -9.67 -22.14 4.67
N ARG A 483 -8.51 -22.29 5.30
CA ARG A 483 -8.22 -23.36 6.28
C ARG A 483 -8.52 -22.98 7.73
N SER A 484 -8.98 -21.75 7.96
CA SER A 484 -9.23 -21.25 9.32
C SER A 484 -10.53 -21.80 9.94
N ALA A 485 -10.54 -21.85 11.28
CA ALA A 485 -11.76 -22.04 12.08
C ALA A 485 -12.56 -20.71 12.29
N PHE A 486 -12.24 -19.68 11.54
CA PHE A 486 -12.83 -18.34 11.63
C PHE A 486 -14.25 -18.29 11.07
N PRO A 487 -15.04 -17.28 11.38
CA PRO A 487 -16.35 -17.05 10.76
C PRO A 487 -16.27 -17.01 9.22
N ALA A 488 -17.35 -17.34 8.55
CA ALA A 488 -17.41 -17.46 7.09
C ALA A 488 -16.89 -16.23 6.32
N LYS A 489 -17.09 -15.02 6.87
CA LYS A 489 -16.53 -13.77 6.33
C LYS A 489 -15.02 -13.86 6.20
N TYR A 490 -14.32 -14.31 7.23
CA TYR A 490 -12.87 -14.37 7.30
C TYR A 490 -12.28 -15.62 6.63
N ARG A 491 -13.05 -16.73 6.52
CA ARG A 491 -12.60 -17.88 5.72
C ARG A 491 -12.50 -17.56 4.23
N LYS A 492 -13.22 -16.55 3.75
CA LYS A 492 -13.15 -16.07 2.36
C LYS A 492 -12.20 -14.89 2.18
N ALA A 493 -11.73 -14.28 3.26
CA ALA A 493 -10.84 -13.14 3.21
C ALA A 493 -9.42 -13.53 2.84
N LEU A 494 -8.72 -12.64 2.14
CA LEU A 494 -7.29 -12.65 1.98
C LEU A 494 -6.68 -11.84 3.13
N PHE A 495 -5.84 -12.47 3.93
CA PHE A 495 -5.04 -11.77 4.93
C PHE A 495 -3.73 -11.33 4.29
N ILE A 496 -3.40 -10.07 4.45
CA ILE A 496 -2.19 -9.44 3.94
C ILE A 496 -1.49 -8.69 5.06
N MET A 497 -0.17 -8.67 5.01
CA MET A 497 0.68 -8.12 6.05
C MET A 497 1.41 -6.89 5.60
N ASP A 498 1.41 -5.85 6.44
CA ASP A 498 2.15 -4.61 6.23
C ASP A 498 3.19 -4.43 7.34
N TRP A 499 4.44 -4.68 6.99
CA TRP A 499 5.59 -4.64 7.87
C TRP A 499 5.88 -3.23 8.41
N SER A 500 5.70 -2.20 7.57
CA SER A 500 6.06 -0.82 7.91
C SER A 500 5.15 -0.18 8.94
N TYR A 501 3.85 -0.52 8.91
CA TYR A 501 2.85 0.08 9.80
C TYR A 501 2.30 -0.88 10.84
N GLY A 502 2.86 -2.09 10.91
CA GLY A 502 2.54 -3.04 11.98
C GLY A 502 1.09 -3.51 11.95
N ARG A 503 0.61 -3.98 10.80
CA ARG A 503 -0.79 -4.38 10.64
C ARG A 503 -0.96 -5.63 9.77
N ILE A 504 -1.92 -6.45 10.15
CA ILE A 504 -2.49 -7.50 9.31
C ILE A 504 -3.86 -6.99 8.87
N LEU A 505 -4.12 -6.99 7.58
CA LEU A 505 -5.37 -6.56 6.98
C LEU A 505 -6.16 -7.78 6.50
N ALA A 506 -7.49 -7.75 6.65
CA ALA A 506 -8.38 -8.72 6.03
C ALA A 506 -9.05 -8.08 4.81
N VAL A 507 -8.75 -8.59 3.62
CA VAL A 507 -9.32 -8.13 2.35
C VAL A 507 -10.49 -9.02 1.97
N HIS A 508 -11.66 -8.41 1.88
CA HIS A 508 -12.92 -9.08 1.53
C HIS A 508 -13.17 -8.93 0.04
N MET A 509 -13.06 -10.04 -0.67
CA MET A 509 -13.20 -10.10 -2.12
C MET A 509 -14.68 -10.22 -2.54
N THR A 510 -15.08 -9.46 -3.52
CA THR A 510 -16.39 -9.56 -4.21
C THR A 510 -16.15 -9.90 -5.67
N PRO A 511 -16.74 -11.00 -6.19
CA PRO A 511 -16.64 -11.32 -7.61
C PRO A 511 -17.15 -10.19 -8.50
N ALA A 512 -16.39 -9.84 -9.54
CA ALA A 512 -16.71 -8.79 -10.50
C ALA A 512 -16.32 -9.26 -11.91
N GLY A 513 -17.30 -9.76 -12.67
CA GLY A 513 -17.02 -10.39 -13.95
C GLY A 513 -16.03 -11.54 -13.83
N ALA A 514 -15.02 -11.56 -14.68
CA ALA A 514 -13.97 -12.57 -14.69
C ALA A 514 -12.85 -12.33 -13.66
N SER A 515 -13.02 -11.36 -12.75
CA SER A 515 -12.10 -11.04 -11.68
C SER A 515 -12.84 -10.70 -10.37
N TYR A 516 -12.27 -9.82 -9.57
CA TYR A 516 -12.76 -9.43 -8.25
C TYR A 516 -12.54 -7.94 -8.02
N THR A 517 -13.34 -7.38 -7.10
CA THR A 517 -13.07 -6.14 -6.38
C THR A 517 -12.90 -6.45 -4.90
N GLY A 518 -12.26 -5.57 -4.14
CA GLY A 518 -11.98 -5.80 -2.73
C GLY A 518 -12.26 -4.59 -1.84
N MET A 519 -12.53 -4.88 -0.57
CA MET A 519 -12.49 -3.92 0.53
C MET A 519 -11.68 -4.53 1.65
N PHE A 520 -11.02 -3.71 2.45
CA PHE A 520 -10.18 -4.19 3.54
C PHE A 520 -10.55 -3.58 4.89
N GLU A 521 -10.16 -4.28 5.94
CA GLU A 521 -10.22 -3.80 7.31
C GLU A 521 -8.94 -4.17 8.06
N ASN A 522 -8.58 -3.40 9.08
CA ASN A 522 -7.52 -3.76 10.01
C ASN A 522 -7.97 -5.00 10.82
N PHE A 523 -7.21 -6.08 10.75
CA PHE A 523 -7.50 -7.32 11.47
C PHE A 523 -6.69 -7.45 12.76
N VAL A 524 -5.37 -7.27 12.69
CA VAL A 524 -4.48 -7.13 13.86
C VAL A 524 -3.61 -5.90 13.64
N VAL A 525 -3.44 -5.07 14.69
CA VAL A 525 -2.58 -3.88 14.65
C VAL A 525 -1.77 -3.79 15.92
N GLY A 526 -0.50 -3.42 15.81
CA GLY A 526 0.41 -3.17 16.93
C GLY A 526 1.56 -2.25 16.56
N LYS A 527 2.24 -1.72 17.57
CA LYS A 527 3.42 -0.85 17.37
C LYS A 527 4.44 -1.08 18.52
N PRO A 528 5.62 -1.62 18.22
CA PRO A 528 6.02 -2.20 16.92
C PRO A 528 5.31 -3.54 16.63
N LEU A 529 5.05 -3.83 15.39
CA LEU A 529 4.54 -5.13 14.95
C LEU A 529 5.00 -5.40 13.50
N ASN A 530 6.26 -5.68 13.33
CA ASN A 530 6.95 -5.91 12.06
C ASN A 530 6.63 -7.31 11.51
N VAL A 531 5.38 -7.50 11.11
CA VAL A 531 4.83 -8.77 10.61
C VAL A 531 5.55 -9.26 9.36
N THR A 532 5.91 -10.54 9.29
CA THR A 532 6.67 -11.12 8.18
C THR A 532 5.91 -12.16 7.40
N ASP A 533 5.31 -13.16 8.08
CA ASP A 533 4.63 -14.25 7.42
C ASP A 533 3.50 -14.84 8.27
N LEU A 534 2.55 -15.55 7.64
CA LEU A 534 1.42 -16.18 8.32
C LEU A 534 1.03 -17.53 7.70
N GLU A 535 0.53 -18.44 8.55
CA GLU A 535 -0.05 -19.71 8.15
C GLU A 535 -1.26 -20.07 9.01
N PHE A 536 -2.12 -20.95 8.48
CA PHE A 536 -3.24 -21.52 9.24
C PHE A 536 -2.92 -22.95 9.66
N GLY A 537 -2.88 -23.18 10.98
CA GLY A 537 -2.61 -24.45 11.58
C GLY A 537 -3.73 -25.49 11.35
N LYS A 538 -3.45 -26.75 11.69
CA LYS A 538 -4.44 -27.85 11.65
C LYS A 538 -5.61 -27.62 12.61
N ASP A 539 -5.40 -26.84 13.67
CA ASP A 539 -6.41 -26.38 14.62
C ASP A 539 -7.31 -25.26 14.07
N GLY A 540 -7.00 -24.76 12.87
CA GLY A 540 -7.70 -23.63 12.24
C GLY A 540 -7.38 -22.27 12.82
N ALA A 541 -6.39 -22.16 13.73
CA ALA A 541 -5.86 -20.89 14.19
C ALA A 541 -4.93 -20.27 13.14
N MET A 542 -4.85 -18.94 13.13
CA MET A 542 -3.81 -18.24 12.40
C MET A 542 -2.55 -18.17 13.27
N TYR A 543 -1.43 -18.55 12.70
CA TYR A 543 -0.10 -18.31 13.25
C TYR A 543 0.61 -17.29 12.43
N PHE A 544 1.26 -16.31 13.06
CA PHE A 544 2.04 -15.32 12.33
C PHE A 544 3.34 -15.00 13.06
N THR A 545 4.33 -14.58 12.28
CA THR A 545 5.64 -14.20 12.76
C THR A 545 5.89 -12.70 12.60
N THR A 546 6.75 -12.18 13.46
CA THR A 546 7.37 -10.87 13.33
C THR A 546 8.87 -11.02 13.16
N GLY A 547 9.53 -10.00 12.63
CA GLY A 547 10.98 -9.99 12.39
C GLY A 547 11.36 -9.17 11.16
N GLY A 548 12.43 -9.61 10.50
CA GLY A 548 13.00 -8.94 9.33
C GLY A 548 13.90 -7.77 9.72
N ARG A 549 14.96 -7.54 8.94
CA ARG A 549 15.94 -6.47 9.14
C ARG A 549 16.54 -6.43 10.55
N GLY A 550 16.78 -7.61 11.14
CA GLY A 550 17.36 -7.75 12.48
C GLY A 550 16.43 -7.37 13.63
N THR A 551 15.18 -7.02 13.38
CA THR A 551 14.21 -6.66 14.43
C THR A 551 13.78 -7.87 15.24
N GLN A 552 13.27 -7.62 16.45
CA GLN A 552 12.83 -8.64 17.40
C GLN A 552 11.76 -9.54 16.80
N ALA A 553 12.02 -10.83 16.73
CA ALA A 553 11.05 -11.81 16.24
C ALA A 553 10.14 -12.35 17.36
N GLY A 554 8.92 -12.73 16.97
CA GLY A 554 7.93 -13.36 17.83
C GLY A 554 7.00 -14.26 17.04
N LEU A 555 6.46 -15.27 17.70
CA LEU A 555 5.41 -16.16 17.20
C LEU A 555 4.11 -15.82 17.90
N TYR A 556 3.08 -15.56 17.11
CA TYR A 556 1.74 -15.23 17.61
C TYR A 556 0.71 -16.23 17.10
N ARG A 557 -0.37 -16.39 17.88
CA ARG A 557 -1.54 -17.17 17.51
C ARG A 557 -2.79 -16.30 17.59
N VAL A 558 -3.67 -16.37 16.57
CA VAL A 558 -5.00 -15.75 16.58
C VAL A 558 -6.07 -16.83 16.49
N THR A 559 -7.03 -16.78 17.42
CA THR A 559 -8.18 -17.68 17.48
C THR A 559 -9.48 -16.90 17.52
N PHE A 560 -10.57 -17.48 17.03
CA PHE A 560 -11.90 -16.92 17.19
C PHE A 560 -12.53 -17.41 18.48
N ALA A 561 -12.81 -16.49 19.40
CA ALA A 561 -13.44 -16.76 20.70
C ALA A 561 -14.91 -16.26 20.78
N GLY A 562 -15.40 -15.63 19.72
CA GLY A 562 -16.75 -15.09 19.65
C GLY A 562 -17.81 -16.18 19.40
N ALA A 563 -19.08 -15.85 19.60
CA ALA A 563 -20.16 -16.72 19.19
C ALA A 563 -20.25 -16.80 17.64
N SER A 564 -20.19 -18.02 17.10
CA SER A 564 -20.38 -18.21 15.65
C SER A 564 -21.83 -17.87 15.30
N THR A 565 -22.03 -16.79 14.59
CA THR A 565 -23.32 -16.49 13.96
C THR A 565 -23.47 -17.32 12.69
N ALA A 566 -24.61 -17.98 12.53
CA ALA A 566 -24.92 -18.68 11.29
C ALA A 566 -24.77 -17.70 10.09
N PRO A 567 -24.11 -18.11 9.00
CA PRO A 567 -23.98 -17.27 7.83
C PRO A 567 -25.36 -16.87 7.30
N ARG A 568 -25.53 -15.60 6.96
CA ARG A 568 -26.70 -15.15 6.24
C ARG A 568 -26.81 -15.89 4.89
N SER A 569 -27.99 -16.40 4.56
CA SER A 569 -28.21 -16.95 3.22
C SER A 569 -28.09 -15.84 2.17
N PRO A 570 -27.34 -16.07 1.08
CA PRO A 570 -27.24 -15.09 0.01
C PRO A 570 -28.59 -14.74 -0.60
N SER A 571 -28.82 -13.51 -1.03
CA SER A 571 -30.02 -13.10 -1.76
C SER A 571 -30.10 -13.77 -3.15
N ALA A 572 -31.24 -13.63 -3.83
CA ALA A 572 -31.38 -14.15 -5.19
C ALA A 572 -30.42 -13.44 -6.17
N GLU A 573 -30.25 -12.12 -5.97
CA GLU A 573 -29.34 -11.27 -6.74
C GLU A 573 -27.89 -11.67 -6.50
N GLU A 574 -27.46 -11.87 -5.25
CA GLU A 574 -26.10 -12.31 -4.91
C GLU A 574 -25.80 -13.69 -5.53
N ARG A 575 -26.77 -14.63 -5.49
CA ARG A 575 -26.58 -15.93 -6.15
C ARG A 575 -26.52 -15.81 -7.67
N LYS A 576 -27.25 -14.87 -8.28
CA LYS A 576 -27.19 -14.60 -9.72
C LYS A 576 -25.83 -14.03 -10.09
N ALA A 577 -25.38 -12.99 -9.39
CA ALA A 577 -24.06 -12.36 -9.61
C ALA A 577 -22.90 -13.36 -9.47
N GLU A 578 -22.98 -14.24 -8.46
CA GLU A 578 -21.97 -15.29 -8.28
C GLU A 578 -21.94 -16.28 -9.46
N ARG A 579 -23.10 -16.72 -9.96
CA ARG A 579 -23.17 -17.61 -11.13
C ARG A 579 -22.61 -16.95 -12.38
N GLU A 580 -22.91 -15.67 -12.60
CA GLU A 580 -22.41 -14.90 -13.75
C GLU A 580 -20.89 -14.74 -13.66
N ALA A 581 -20.36 -14.43 -12.48
CA ALA A 581 -18.93 -14.32 -12.26
C ALA A 581 -18.20 -15.68 -12.42
N VAL A 582 -18.79 -16.78 -11.93
CA VAL A 582 -18.25 -18.14 -12.15
C VAL A 582 -18.17 -18.45 -13.65
N ALA A 583 -19.23 -18.13 -14.41
CA ALA A 583 -19.22 -18.33 -15.86
C ALA A 583 -18.18 -17.47 -16.58
N ALA A 584 -18.04 -16.20 -16.15
CA ALA A 584 -17.03 -15.29 -16.71
C ALA A 584 -15.59 -15.78 -16.43
N ARG A 585 -15.29 -16.24 -15.22
CA ARG A 585 -13.99 -16.84 -14.89
C ARG A 585 -13.73 -18.12 -15.68
N ALA A 586 -14.73 -18.99 -15.82
CA ALA A 586 -14.61 -20.20 -16.63
C ALA A 586 -14.29 -19.89 -18.11
N LEU A 587 -14.92 -18.84 -18.67
CA LEU A 587 -14.60 -18.36 -20.01
C LEU A 587 -13.16 -17.82 -20.10
N ARG A 588 -12.73 -17.02 -19.13
CA ARG A 588 -11.36 -16.52 -19.05
C ARG A 588 -10.36 -17.68 -19.00
N HIS A 589 -10.58 -18.66 -18.14
CA HIS A 589 -9.70 -19.85 -18.06
C HIS A 589 -9.68 -20.62 -19.39
N LYS A 590 -10.80 -20.68 -20.10
CA LYS A 590 -10.83 -21.32 -21.42
C LYS A 590 -9.97 -20.56 -22.45
N LEU A 591 -10.03 -19.23 -22.44
CA LEU A 591 -9.15 -18.38 -23.27
C LEU A 591 -7.67 -18.54 -22.89
N GLU A 592 -7.37 -18.62 -21.61
CA GLU A 592 -6.03 -18.80 -21.06
C GLU A 592 -5.39 -20.14 -21.49
N THR A 593 -6.16 -21.15 -21.86
CA THR A 593 -5.62 -22.42 -22.39
C THR A 593 -4.86 -22.27 -23.71
N PHE A 594 -5.08 -21.17 -24.43
CA PHE A 594 -4.38 -20.84 -25.68
C PHE A 594 -3.10 -20.01 -25.46
N HIS A 595 -2.88 -19.48 -24.24
CA HIS A 595 -1.72 -18.66 -23.97
C HIS A 595 -0.43 -19.46 -24.08
N GLY A 596 0.54 -18.91 -24.78
CA GLY A 596 1.87 -19.51 -24.97
C GLY A 596 1.89 -20.71 -25.95
N LYS A 597 0.76 -21.07 -26.57
CA LYS A 597 0.60 -22.23 -27.46
C LYS A 597 0.07 -21.83 -28.83
N VAL A 598 0.57 -22.45 -29.88
CA VAL A 598 -0.02 -22.32 -31.21
C VAL A 598 -1.16 -23.34 -31.32
N ASP A 599 -2.37 -22.86 -31.61
CA ASP A 599 -3.58 -23.67 -31.78
C ASP A 599 -4.46 -23.08 -32.89
N SER A 600 -4.79 -23.87 -33.86
CA SER A 600 -5.57 -23.45 -35.03
C SER A 600 -6.98 -22.94 -34.73
N HIS A 601 -7.53 -23.29 -33.58
CA HIS A 601 -8.88 -22.86 -33.14
C HIS A 601 -8.85 -21.58 -32.30
N ALA A 602 -7.66 -21.15 -31.84
CA ALA A 602 -7.53 -20.06 -30.90
C ALA A 602 -8.09 -18.74 -31.39
N VAL A 603 -7.78 -18.36 -32.63
CA VAL A 603 -8.22 -17.08 -33.23
C VAL A 603 -9.75 -17.03 -33.31
N ASP A 604 -10.37 -18.09 -33.86
CA ASP A 604 -11.82 -18.11 -34.04
C ASP A 604 -12.57 -18.19 -32.72
N PHE A 605 -12.02 -18.91 -31.75
CA PHE A 605 -12.60 -18.97 -30.40
C PHE A 605 -12.47 -17.62 -29.67
N ALA A 606 -11.31 -16.96 -29.71
CA ALA A 606 -11.05 -15.74 -28.96
C ALA A 606 -11.72 -14.51 -29.59
N TRP A 607 -11.88 -14.47 -30.90
CA TRP A 607 -12.35 -13.28 -31.64
C TRP A 607 -13.66 -12.68 -31.14
N PRO A 608 -14.74 -13.45 -30.91
CA PRO A 608 -15.99 -12.91 -30.39
C PRO A 608 -15.86 -12.26 -29.02
N HIS A 609 -14.81 -12.58 -28.27
CA HIS A 609 -14.55 -12.10 -26.93
C HIS A 609 -13.67 -10.84 -26.87
N LEU A 610 -13.09 -10.42 -27.99
CA LEU A 610 -12.34 -9.15 -28.11
C LEU A 610 -13.24 -7.93 -27.85
N LYS A 611 -14.55 -8.04 -28.05
CA LYS A 611 -15.52 -6.97 -27.77
C LYS A 611 -16.21 -7.06 -26.39
N SER A 612 -15.81 -7.99 -25.54
CA SER A 612 -16.43 -8.16 -24.23
C SER A 612 -16.37 -6.85 -23.42
N ASN A 613 -17.44 -6.53 -22.71
CA ASN A 613 -17.43 -5.44 -21.74
C ASN A 613 -16.56 -5.75 -20.50
N ASP A 614 -16.28 -7.03 -20.26
CA ASP A 614 -15.38 -7.46 -19.21
C ASP A 614 -13.91 -7.32 -19.69
N ARG A 615 -13.15 -6.42 -19.06
CA ARG A 615 -11.75 -6.15 -19.39
C ARG A 615 -10.88 -7.40 -19.28
N TRP A 616 -11.13 -8.26 -18.30
CA TRP A 616 -10.33 -9.46 -18.06
C TRP A 616 -10.55 -10.51 -19.14
N ILE A 617 -11.78 -10.63 -19.65
CA ILE A 617 -12.11 -11.47 -20.81
C ILE A 617 -11.44 -10.89 -22.07
N ARG A 618 -11.54 -9.57 -22.32
CA ARG A 618 -10.86 -8.94 -23.47
C ARG A 618 -9.35 -9.15 -23.42
N TYR A 619 -8.77 -8.97 -22.23
CA TYR A 619 -7.33 -9.18 -22.02
C TYR A 619 -6.91 -10.62 -22.34
N ALA A 620 -7.61 -11.62 -21.81
CA ALA A 620 -7.33 -13.02 -22.07
C ALA A 620 -7.55 -13.38 -23.56
N ALA A 621 -8.60 -12.84 -24.20
CA ALA A 621 -8.86 -13.05 -25.62
C ALA A 621 -7.76 -12.44 -26.52
N ARG A 622 -7.29 -11.24 -26.17
CA ARG A 622 -6.15 -10.59 -26.83
C ARG A 622 -4.89 -11.46 -26.75
N LEU A 623 -4.54 -11.94 -25.58
CA LEU A 623 -3.36 -12.79 -25.39
C LEU A 623 -3.49 -14.15 -26.10
N ALA A 624 -4.72 -14.69 -26.22
CA ALA A 624 -4.96 -15.89 -26.99
C ALA A 624 -4.64 -15.69 -28.49
N ILE A 625 -5.02 -14.55 -29.10
CA ILE A 625 -4.63 -14.24 -30.49
C ILE A 625 -3.16 -13.82 -30.60
N GLU A 626 -2.59 -13.09 -29.62
CA GLU A 626 -1.15 -12.75 -29.58
C GLU A 626 -0.26 -14.00 -29.52
N SER A 627 -0.77 -15.12 -29.01
CA SER A 627 -0.04 -16.40 -28.96
C SER A 627 -0.02 -17.12 -30.31
N GLN A 628 -0.72 -16.61 -31.33
CA GLN A 628 -0.79 -17.21 -32.67
C GLN A 628 0.06 -16.42 -33.66
N PRO A 629 0.55 -17.08 -34.75
CA PRO A 629 1.24 -16.37 -35.82
C PRO A 629 0.41 -15.19 -36.34
N VAL A 630 1.02 -14.01 -36.46
CA VAL A 630 0.35 -12.75 -36.80
C VAL A 630 -0.38 -12.84 -38.17
N GLU A 631 0.18 -13.57 -39.11
CA GLU A 631 -0.35 -13.76 -40.46
C GLU A 631 -1.75 -14.39 -40.46
N LEU A 632 -2.11 -15.13 -39.41
CA LEU A 632 -3.41 -15.78 -39.31
C LEU A 632 -4.55 -14.80 -38.96
N TRP A 633 -4.24 -13.64 -38.38
CA TRP A 633 -5.26 -12.74 -37.84
C TRP A 633 -5.06 -11.25 -38.18
N GLN A 634 -3.88 -10.84 -38.69
CA GLN A 634 -3.55 -9.45 -39.02
C GLN A 634 -4.62 -8.81 -39.90
N LYS A 635 -4.94 -9.46 -41.05
CA LYS A 635 -5.95 -8.91 -41.95
C LYS A 635 -7.31 -8.77 -41.31
N ARG A 636 -7.71 -9.75 -40.49
CA ARG A 636 -8.98 -9.69 -39.74
C ARG A 636 -9.00 -8.55 -38.73
N ALA A 637 -7.85 -8.24 -38.08
CA ALA A 637 -7.71 -7.11 -37.17
C ALA A 637 -7.90 -5.77 -37.88
N LEU A 638 -7.27 -5.61 -39.05
CA LEU A 638 -7.39 -4.41 -39.88
C LEU A 638 -8.81 -4.22 -40.45
N ASP A 639 -9.51 -5.30 -40.75
CA ASP A 639 -10.87 -5.25 -41.34
C ASP A 639 -12.00 -5.19 -40.28
N GLU A 640 -11.69 -5.35 -38.98
CA GLU A 640 -12.69 -5.38 -37.90
C GLU A 640 -13.47 -4.05 -37.77
N ARG A 641 -14.79 -4.10 -37.57
CA ARG A 641 -15.69 -2.95 -37.54
C ARG A 641 -16.39 -2.70 -36.20
N ASP A 642 -16.47 -3.72 -35.35
CA ASP A 642 -16.91 -3.52 -33.97
C ASP A 642 -15.85 -2.73 -33.22
N VAL A 643 -16.20 -1.58 -32.64
CA VAL A 643 -15.23 -0.65 -32.04
C VAL A 643 -14.36 -1.32 -30.97
N ASN A 644 -14.97 -2.06 -30.03
CA ASN A 644 -14.22 -2.72 -28.97
C ASN A 644 -13.34 -3.87 -29.47
N ALA A 645 -13.87 -4.68 -30.40
CA ALA A 645 -13.07 -5.76 -31.01
C ALA A 645 -11.92 -5.20 -31.84
N SER A 646 -12.16 -4.12 -32.61
CA SER A 646 -11.15 -3.43 -33.39
C SER A 646 -10.04 -2.88 -32.51
N LEU A 647 -10.36 -2.12 -31.45
CA LEU A 647 -9.38 -1.57 -30.52
C LEU A 647 -8.53 -2.67 -29.87
N THR A 648 -9.15 -3.76 -29.44
CA THR A 648 -8.45 -4.89 -28.81
C THR A 648 -7.54 -5.63 -29.81
N ALA A 649 -8.02 -5.87 -31.03
CA ALA A 649 -7.25 -6.55 -32.08
C ALA A 649 -6.10 -5.67 -32.62
N LEU A 650 -6.34 -4.35 -32.79
CA LEU A 650 -5.32 -3.40 -33.23
C LEU A 650 -4.27 -3.17 -32.14
N LEU A 651 -4.64 -3.20 -30.85
CA LEU A 651 -3.69 -3.20 -29.74
C LEU A 651 -2.75 -4.42 -29.83
N ALA A 652 -3.29 -5.63 -30.08
CA ALA A 652 -2.48 -6.82 -30.31
C ALA A 652 -1.55 -6.67 -31.51
N LEU A 653 -2.06 -6.09 -32.60
CA LEU A 653 -1.28 -5.86 -33.81
C LEU A 653 -0.16 -4.81 -33.60
N ALA A 654 -0.43 -3.74 -32.85
CA ALA A 654 0.59 -2.76 -32.46
C ALA A 654 1.74 -3.39 -31.64
N ARG A 655 1.45 -4.45 -30.90
CA ARG A 655 2.44 -5.16 -30.06
C ARG A 655 3.25 -6.21 -30.79
N LEU A 656 2.73 -6.77 -31.87
CA LEU A 656 3.31 -7.94 -32.57
C LEU A 656 3.50 -7.76 -34.06
N GLY A 657 2.89 -6.75 -34.68
CA GLY A 657 2.99 -6.45 -36.10
C GLY A 657 4.39 -6.03 -36.53
N SER A 658 4.56 -5.89 -37.81
CA SER A 658 5.78 -5.36 -38.43
C SER A 658 5.57 -3.90 -38.88
N LYS A 659 6.66 -3.21 -39.28
CA LYS A 659 6.61 -1.82 -39.74
C LYS A 659 5.67 -1.62 -40.94
N GLU A 660 5.55 -2.63 -41.79
CA GLU A 660 4.79 -2.57 -43.04
C GLU A 660 3.28 -2.39 -42.80
N VAL A 661 2.77 -2.79 -41.62
CA VAL A 661 1.33 -2.67 -41.30
C VAL A 661 0.97 -1.42 -40.54
N GLU A 662 1.92 -0.56 -40.19
CA GLU A 662 1.72 0.58 -39.28
C GLU A 662 0.71 1.58 -39.85
N ASP A 663 0.86 2.01 -41.10
CA ASP A 663 -0.04 3.01 -41.71
C ASP A 663 -1.48 2.46 -41.79
N GLU A 664 -1.68 1.21 -42.21
CA GLU A 664 -3.01 0.55 -42.22
C GLU A 664 -3.60 0.40 -40.80
N LEU A 665 -2.75 0.13 -39.80
CA LEU A 665 -3.17 0.06 -38.40
C LEU A 665 -3.67 1.43 -37.91
N ILE A 666 -2.93 2.50 -38.17
CA ILE A 666 -3.30 3.88 -37.77
C ILE A 666 -4.58 4.32 -38.50
N GLU A 667 -4.71 4.04 -39.79
CA GLU A 667 -5.95 4.28 -40.54
C GLU A 667 -7.13 3.51 -39.94
N SER A 668 -6.90 2.25 -39.55
CA SER A 668 -7.92 1.40 -38.92
C SER A 668 -8.38 1.96 -37.56
N LEU A 669 -7.46 2.46 -36.72
CA LEU A 669 -7.80 3.14 -35.47
C LEU A 669 -8.60 4.44 -35.73
N GLY A 670 -8.30 5.14 -36.80
CA GLY A 670 -8.96 6.40 -37.19
C GLY A 670 -10.43 6.24 -37.63
N ARG A 671 -10.87 5.02 -38.02
CA ARG A 671 -12.21 4.83 -38.63
C ARG A 671 -13.38 5.27 -37.74
N SER A 672 -13.29 5.11 -36.44
CA SER A 672 -14.34 5.49 -35.49
C SER A 672 -13.96 6.67 -34.61
N TRP A 673 -12.79 7.27 -34.85
CA TRP A 673 -12.24 8.37 -34.08
C TRP A 673 -12.73 9.73 -34.57
N PRO A 674 -12.99 10.69 -33.66
CA PRO A 674 -13.23 10.54 -32.21
C PRO A 674 -14.72 10.36 -31.85
N ASP A 675 -15.65 10.64 -32.78
CA ASP A 675 -17.08 10.82 -32.52
C ASP A 675 -17.82 9.51 -32.25
N GLY A 676 -17.29 8.40 -32.77
CA GLY A 676 -17.82 7.06 -32.53
C GLY A 676 -17.36 6.40 -31.23
N MET A 677 -16.61 7.10 -30.36
CA MET A 677 -15.96 6.53 -29.18
C MET A 677 -16.33 7.27 -27.88
N ASN A 678 -16.57 6.50 -26.80
CA ASN A 678 -16.60 7.03 -25.45
C ASN A 678 -15.18 7.30 -24.93
N GLU A 679 -15.03 7.83 -23.70
CA GLU A 679 -13.73 8.21 -23.14
C GLU A 679 -12.78 7.01 -23.00
N GLU A 680 -13.27 5.88 -22.49
CA GLU A 680 -12.45 4.66 -22.32
C GLU A 680 -11.92 4.15 -23.67
N GLN A 681 -12.77 4.13 -24.69
CA GLN A 681 -12.38 3.74 -26.05
C GLN A 681 -11.37 4.71 -26.66
N LYS A 682 -11.49 6.02 -26.39
CA LYS A 682 -10.49 7.02 -26.80
C LYS A 682 -9.14 6.76 -26.15
N LEU A 683 -9.12 6.47 -24.84
CA LEU A 683 -7.89 6.12 -24.14
C LEU A 683 -7.25 4.84 -24.68
N GLU A 684 -8.06 3.81 -24.98
CA GLU A 684 -7.59 2.57 -25.60
C GLU A 684 -7.01 2.83 -27.02
N ALA A 685 -7.65 3.68 -27.84
CA ALA A 685 -7.16 4.06 -29.17
C ALA A 685 -5.82 4.83 -29.08
N LEU A 686 -5.72 5.82 -28.17
CA LEU A 686 -4.49 6.60 -27.95
C LEU A 686 -3.36 5.69 -27.47
N ARG A 687 -3.64 4.70 -26.59
CA ARG A 687 -2.63 3.73 -26.17
C ARG A 687 -2.21 2.80 -27.27
N ALA A 688 -3.13 2.28 -28.09
CA ALA A 688 -2.80 1.43 -29.24
C ALA A 688 -1.94 2.19 -30.27
N SER A 689 -2.26 3.47 -30.54
CA SER A 689 -1.45 4.35 -31.38
C SER A 689 -0.05 4.55 -30.80
N SER A 690 0.04 4.88 -29.49
CA SER A 690 1.34 5.02 -28.82
C SER A 690 2.20 3.76 -28.95
N LEU A 691 1.60 2.57 -28.76
CA LEU A 691 2.31 1.30 -28.91
C LEU A 691 2.76 1.04 -30.34
N ALA A 692 1.95 1.40 -31.35
CA ALA A 692 2.36 1.31 -32.74
C ALA A 692 3.62 2.15 -32.98
N TYR A 693 3.65 3.41 -32.54
CA TYR A 693 4.83 4.27 -32.70
C TYR A 693 6.06 3.80 -31.91
N ILE A 694 5.85 3.16 -30.75
CA ILE A 694 6.94 2.59 -29.94
C ILE A 694 7.52 1.32 -30.58
N ARG A 695 6.64 0.41 -30.99
CA ARG A 695 7.01 -0.95 -31.41
C ARG A 695 7.31 -1.07 -32.89
N LEU A 696 6.55 -0.36 -33.72
CA LEU A 696 6.69 -0.42 -35.18
C LEU A 696 7.53 0.75 -35.72
N GLY A 697 7.64 1.84 -34.97
CA GLY A 697 8.47 3.00 -35.27
C GLY A 697 7.63 4.24 -35.57
N ARG A 698 8.31 5.36 -35.88
CA ARG A 698 7.63 6.62 -36.19
C ARG A 698 6.96 6.52 -37.55
N PRO A 699 5.68 6.94 -37.70
CA PRO A 699 5.00 6.91 -39.00
C PRO A 699 5.58 7.93 -40.00
N SER A 700 5.13 7.85 -41.27
CA SER A 700 5.52 8.79 -42.32
C SER A 700 5.23 10.22 -41.90
N THR A 701 5.85 11.19 -42.60
CA THR A 701 5.58 12.62 -42.32
C THR A 701 4.11 12.95 -42.63
N GLU A 702 3.55 12.39 -43.69
CA GLU A 702 2.16 12.55 -44.09
C GLU A 702 1.22 12.03 -43.01
N THR A 703 1.41 10.78 -42.59
CA THR A 703 0.62 10.14 -41.50
C THR A 703 0.77 10.93 -40.19
N SER A 704 1.98 11.41 -39.85
CA SER A 704 2.22 12.24 -38.66
C SER A 704 1.41 13.53 -38.69
N GLN A 705 1.29 14.20 -39.86
CA GLN A 705 0.51 15.43 -40.01
C GLN A 705 -1.00 15.17 -39.87
N GLU A 706 -1.52 14.07 -40.42
CA GLU A 706 -2.92 13.68 -40.27
C GLU A 706 -3.24 13.33 -38.80
N VAL A 707 -2.34 12.64 -38.10
CA VAL A 707 -2.47 12.36 -36.66
C VAL A 707 -2.54 13.67 -35.87
N ILE A 708 -1.62 14.60 -36.10
CA ILE A 708 -1.65 15.92 -35.42
C ILE A 708 -2.98 16.63 -35.69
N LYS A 709 -3.42 16.69 -36.94
CA LYS A 709 -4.68 17.34 -37.36
C LYS A 709 -5.89 16.72 -36.65
N SER A 710 -5.86 15.42 -36.39
CA SER A 710 -6.92 14.68 -35.71
C SER A 710 -6.89 14.89 -34.18
N LEU A 711 -5.68 14.94 -33.57
CA LEU A 711 -5.55 15.02 -32.10
C LEU A 711 -5.54 16.43 -31.55
N ASP A 712 -4.93 17.39 -32.25
CA ASP A 712 -4.72 18.77 -31.75
C ASP A 712 -6.02 19.51 -31.39
N PRO A 713 -7.14 19.37 -32.15
CA PRO A 713 -8.42 19.99 -31.79
C PRO A 713 -9.04 19.45 -30.48
N LEU A 714 -8.68 18.24 -30.06
CA LEU A 714 -9.17 17.59 -28.83
C LEU A 714 -8.37 18.00 -27.58
N TYR A 715 -7.26 18.72 -27.77
CA TYR A 715 -6.38 19.13 -26.67
C TYR A 715 -6.41 20.66 -26.50
N PRO A 716 -6.68 21.19 -25.28
CA PRO A 716 -6.98 20.45 -24.04
C PRO A 716 -8.42 19.90 -24.01
N SER A 717 -8.56 18.73 -23.40
CA SER A 717 -9.83 18.07 -23.09
C SER A 717 -10.34 18.46 -21.69
N ALA A 718 -11.63 18.21 -21.43
CA ALA A 718 -12.18 18.27 -20.06
C ALA A 718 -11.69 17.11 -19.17
N SER A 719 -11.24 16.00 -19.74
CA SER A 719 -10.71 14.83 -19.04
C SER A 719 -9.21 14.95 -18.82
N SER A 720 -8.76 14.88 -17.55
CA SER A 720 -7.34 14.84 -17.20
C SER A 720 -6.63 13.62 -17.77
N ARG A 721 -7.31 12.46 -17.82
CA ARG A 721 -6.77 11.23 -18.42
C ARG A 721 -6.50 11.41 -19.92
N LEU A 722 -7.45 11.98 -20.66
CA LEU A 722 -7.25 12.29 -22.08
C LEU A 722 -6.14 13.33 -22.28
N ASN A 723 -6.08 14.35 -21.43
CA ASN A 723 -5.01 15.36 -21.50
C ASN A 723 -3.62 14.72 -21.32
N ARG A 724 -3.49 13.74 -20.44
CA ARG A 724 -2.24 12.99 -20.23
C ARG A 724 -1.76 12.32 -21.52
N GLU A 725 -2.63 11.56 -22.18
CA GLU A 725 -2.27 10.83 -23.39
C GLU A 725 -2.08 11.74 -24.60
N LEU A 726 -2.98 12.72 -24.79
CA LEU A 726 -2.87 13.71 -25.88
C LEU A 726 -1.59 14.54 -25.73
N CYS A 727 -1.23 14.96 -24.54
CA CYS A 727 0.01 15.70 -24.27
C CYS A 727 1.24 14.93 -24.74
N GLN A 728 1.35 13.65 -24.38
CA GLN A 728 2.48 12.81 -24.77
C GLN A 728 2.59 12.66 -26.28
N LEU A 729 1.47 12.34 -26.93
CA LEU A 729 1.43 12.13 -28.40
C LEU A 729 1.74 13.45 -29.15
N LEU A 730 1.13 14.56 -28.75
CA LEU A 730 1.35 15.86 -29.42
C LEU A 730 2.80 16.36 -29.22
N ILE A 731 3.42 16.10 -28.06
CA ILE A 731 4.85 16.40 -27.84
C ILE A 731 5.73 15.47 -28.69
N TYR A 732 5.40 14.18 -28.80
CA TYR A 732 6.13 13.23 -29.62
C TYR A 732 6.15 13.64 -31.09
N PHE A 733 5.02 14.16 -31.62
CA PHE A 733 4.89 14.65 -32.98
C PHE A 733 5.36 16.09 -33.18
N GLU A 734 5.77 16.79 -32.13
CA GLU A 734 6.14 18.21 -32.14
C GLU A 734 5.02 19.12 -32.67
N ALA A 735 3.77 18.84 -32.28
CA ALA A 735 2.59 19.55 -32.77
C ALA A 735 2.66 21.05 -32.47
N PRO A 736 2.30 21.91 -33.44
CA PRO A 736 2.29 23.36 -33.23
C PRO A 736 1.34 23.75 -32.08
N GLY A 737 1.80 24.60 -31.17
CA GLY A 737 0.98 25.11 -30.06
C GLY A 737 0.82 24.18 -28.86
N VAL A 738 1.32 22.93 -28.89
CA VAL A 738 1.24 22.00 -27.76
C VAL A 738 1.83 22.58 -26.48
N VAL A 739 2.97 23.27 -26.58
CA VAL A 739 3.63 23.91 -25.42
C VAL A 739 2.68 24.91 -24.73
N ARG A 740 2.11 25.86 -25.48
CA ARG A 740 1.20 26.89 -24.93
C ARG A 740 -0.07 26.26 -24.35
N LYS A 741 -0.66 25.28 -25.03
CA LYS A 741 -1.85 24.55 -24.53
C LYS A 741 -1.54 23.84 -23.22
N THR A 742 -0.39 23.18 -23.12
CA THR A 742 0.04 22.45 -21.91
C THR A 742 0.35 23.42 -20.76
N LEU A 743 1.01 24.57 -21.03
CA LEU A 743 1.21 25.59 -20.00
C LEU A 743 -0.11 26.21 -19.52
N GLY A 744 -1.12 26.30 -20.40
CA GLY A 744 -2.48 26.68 -20.01
C GLY A 744 -3.17 25.68 -19.11
N LEU A 745 -2.91 24.39 -19.25
CA LEU A 745 -3.36 23.33 -18.33
C LEU A 745 -2.57 23.37 -17.02
N LEU A 746 -1.25 23.52 -17.08
CA LEU A 746 -0.40 23.68 -15.90
C LEU A 746 -0.88 24.79 -14.98
N ALA A 747 -1.26 25.93 -15.55
CA ALA A 747 -1.77 27.08 -14.78
C ALA A 747 -3.13 26.83 -14.11
N LYS A 748 -3.87 25.81 -14.53
CA LYS A 748 -5.19 25.43 -14.00
C LYS A 748 -5.14 24.18 -13.13
N ALA A 749 -4.03 23.46 -13.13
CA ALA A 749 -3.87 22.23 -12.37
C ALA A 749 -3.91 22.51 -10.86
N GLU A 750 -4.83 21.85 -10.16
CA GLU A 750 -5.10 22.10 -8.75
C GLU A 750 -4.16 21.32 -7.83
N THR A 751 -3.59 20.19 -8.30
CA THR A 751 -2.71 19.35 -7.52
C THR A 751 -1.27 19.37 -8.02
N GLU A 752 -0.31 19.15 -7.14
CA GLU A 752 1.11 19.08 -7.51
C GLU A 752 1.38 17.92 -8.47
N GLU A 753 0.70 16.81 -8.29
CA GLU A 753 0.83 15.63 -9.15
C GLU A 753 0.44 15.95 -10.60
N GLU A 754 -0.65 16.71 -10.81
CA GLU A 754 -1.08 17.12 -12.14
C GLU A 754 -0.12 18.16 -12.74
N GLN A 755 0.31 19.15 -11.96
CA GLN A 755 1.31 20.12 -12.39
C GLN A 755 2.61 19.43 -12.81
N LEU A 756 3.10 18.50 -11.97
CA LEU A 756 4.34 17.78 -12.23
C LEU A 756 4.25 16.90 -13.48
N LEU A 757 3.07 16.36 -13.78
CA LEU A 757 2.82 15.60 -15.01
C LEU A 757 3.10 16.46 -16.26
N TYR A 758 2.53 17.68 -16.32
CA TYR A 758 2.76 18.57 -17.45
C TYR A 758 4.20 19.05 -17.53
N MET A 759 4.82 19.35 -16.40
CA MET A 759 6.25 19.71 -16.34
C MET A 759 7.14 18.58 -16.84
N PHE A 760 6.82 17.33 -16.46
CA PHE A 760 7.53 16.13 -16.88
C PHE A 760 7.44 15.90 -18.40
N HIS A 761 6.27 16.07 -19.00
CA HIS A 761 6.11 15.89 -20.43
C HIS A 761 6.76 17.02 -21.23
N LEU A 762 6.57 18.28 -20.84
CA LEU A 762 7.14 19.46 -21.48
C LEU A 762 8.67 19.47 -21.53
N ARG A 763 9.38 18.75 -20.62
CA ARG A 763 10.84 18.64 -20.67
C ARG A 763 11.35 18.06 -22.00
N ASN A 764 10.51 17.29 -22.71
CA ASN A 764 10.85 16.68 -23.99
C ASN A 764 10.51 17.55 -25.20
N ALA A 765 9.75 18.64 -25.05
CA ALA A 765 9.36 19.49 -26.15
C ALA A 765 10.56 20.31 -26.66
N ARG A 766 10.93 20.11 -27.93
CA ARG A 766 12.10 20.75 -28.56
C ARG A 766 11.73 21.98 -29.37
N SER A 767 10.49 22.09 -29.84
CA SER A 767 9.96 23.15 -30.67
C SER A 767 8.72 23.79 -30.07
N GLY A 768 8.24 24.89 -30.64
CA GLY A 768 6.98 25.52 -30.22
C GLY A 768 7.08 26.46 -29.02
N TRP A 769 8.27 26.76 -28.53
CA TRP A 769 8.51 27.63 -27.38
C TRP A 769 8.66 29.08 -27.78
N SER A 770 7.94 30.01 -27.12
CA SER A 770 8.32 31.41 -27.05
C SER A 770 9.20 31.65 -25.80
N MET A 771 9.89 32.80 -25.74
CA MET A 771 10.64 33.19 -24.55
C MET A 771 9.73 33.38 -23.33
N GLU A 772 8.49 33.81 -23.52
CA GLU A 772 7.49 33.93 -22.47
C GLU A 772 7.10 32.54 -21.93
N ASP A 773 6.86 31.57 -22.82
CA ASP A 773 6.57 30.18 -22.44
C ASP A 773 7.74 29.57 -21.67
N ARG A 774 9.00 29.81 -22.12
CA ARG A 774 10.21 29.36 -21.41
C ARG A 774 10.29 29.97 -20.01
N ARG A 775 10.06 31.30 -19.86
CA ARG A 775 10.06 31.96 -18.56
C ARG A 775 8.96 31.35 -17.64
N THR A 776 7.76 31.15 -18.15
CA THR A 776 6.66 30.54 -17.41
C THR A 776 7.06 29.15 -16.92
N TYR A 777 7.59 28.30 -17.80
CA TYR A 777 8.01 26.94 -17.47
C TYR A 777 9.12 26.92 -16.40
N PHE A 778 10.18 27.70 -16.59
CA PHE A 778 11.32 27.68 -15.64
C PHE A 778 11.00 28.42 -14.32
N SER A 779 10.05 29.34 -14.29
CA SER A 779 9.59 29.97 -13.05
C SER A 779 8.90 28.98 -12.13
N TRP A 780 8.24 27.94 -12.65
CA TRP A 780 7.59 26.90 -11.86
C TRP A 780 8.56 26.21 -10.89
N PHE A 781 9.83 25.98 -11.29
CA PHE A 781 10.83 25.32 -10.44
C PHE A 781 11.28 26.17 -9.24
N ASN A 782 11.01 27.47 -9.24
CA ASN A 782 11.44 28.39 -8.19
C ASN A 782 10.28 28.85 -7.29
N ARG A 783 9.07 28.25 -7.46
CA ARG A 783 7.91 28.58 -6.63
C ARG A 783 8.03 28.02 -5.21
N ASP A 784 7.31 28.59 -4.27
CA ASP A 784 7.10 27.98 -2.95
C ASP A 784 6.11 26.82 -3.08
N ARG A 785 6.56 25.63 -2.72
CA ARG A 785 5.77 24.40 -2.76
C ARG A 785 4.98 24.14 -1.48
N ALA A 786 5.18 24.94 -0.43
CA ALA A 786 4.52 24.72 0.86
C ALA A 786 2.99 24.86 0.81
N GLN A 787 2.47 25.46 -0.26
CA GLN A 787 1.02 25.66 -0.49
C GLN A 787 0.45 24.68 -1.54
N ASP A 788 1.25 23.77 -2.06
CA ASP A 788 0.78 22.81 -3.06
C ASP A 788 -0.22 21.83 -2.44
N LYS A 789 -1.30 21.57 -3.17
CA LYS A 789 -2.30 20.58 -2.80
C LYS A 789 -1.95 19.25 -3.44
N HIS A 790 -2.25 18.17 -2.72
CA HIS A 790 -2.16 16.82 -3.22
C HIS A 790 -3.55 16.23 -3.46
N SER A 791 -3.63 15.15 -4.21
CA SER A 791 -4.90 14.48 -4.43
C SER A 791 -5.48 13.95 -3.11
N ASP A 792 -6.81 14.08 -2.94
CA ASP A 792 -7.51 13.58 -1.75
C ASP A 792 -7.24 12.09 -1.51
N GLU A 793 -7.08 11.33 -2.57
CA GLU A 793 -6.77 9.90 -2.52
C GLU A 793 -5.38 9.65 -1.92
N THR A 794 -4.35 10.38 -2.37
CA THR A 794 -3.00 10.27 -1.81
C THR A 794 -2.99 10.63 -0.33
N VAL A 795 -3.63 11.74 0.06
CA VAL A 795 -3.74 12.16 1.47
C VAL A 795 -4.47 11.11 2.30
N LYS A 796 -5.55 10.52 1.75
CA LYS A 796 -6.31 9.44 2.39
C LYS A 796 -5.43 8.22 2.69
N TRP A 797 -4.56 7.78 1.77
CA TRP A 797 -3.68 6.63 1.97
C TRP A 797 -2.75 6.80 3.18
N PHE A 798 -2.20 8.01 3.36
CA PHE A 798 -1.37 8.33 4.53
C PHE A 798 -2.18 8.28 5.82
N ARG A 799 -3.36 8.88 5.82
CA ARG A 799 -4.26 8.86 6.97
C ARG A 799 -4.68 7.44 7.36
N ASP A 800 -5.00 6.58 6.39
CA ASP A 800 -5.38 5.18 6.61
C ASP A 800 -4.23 4.37 7.23
N ALA A 801 -2.98 4.76 6.99
CA ALA A 801 -1.80 4.22 7.64
C ALA A 801 -1.45 4.89 8.99
N GLY A 802 -2.25 5.87 9.43
CA GLY A 802 -2.09 6.56 10.71
C GLY A 802 -0.95 7.58 10.74
N ARG A 803 -0.66 8.24 9.60
CA ARG A 803 0.33 9.33 9.50
C ARG A 803 -0.15 10.48 8.61
N ASP A 804 0.49 11.64 8.78
CA ASP A 804 0.27 12.77 7.91
C ASP A 804 1.00 12.56 6.57
N TYR A 805 0.52 13.26 5.52
CA TYR A 805 1.18 13.27 4.23
C TYR A 805 2.62 13.81 4.33
N GLY A 806 3.49 13.25 3.53
CA GLY A 806 4.87 13.73 3.34
C GLY A 806 5.38 13.32 1.97
N ASP A 807 6.13 14.22 1.31
CA ASP A 807 6.70 13.96 -0.01
C ASP A 807 7.64 12.74 0.01
N GLY A 808 7.68 12.02 -1.08
CA GLY A 808 8.67 10.98 -1.28
C GLY A 808 10.10 11.53 -1.41
N ALA A 809 11.06 10.74 -0.98
CA ALA A 809 12.47 11.15 -0.97
C ALA A 809 13.03 11.45 -2.38
N SER A 810 12.45 10.87 -3.42
CA SER A 810 12.86 11.10 -4.81
C SER A 810 12.17 12.30 -5.45
N LEU A 811 11.07 12.82 -4.92
CA LEU A 811 10.31 13.92 -5.53
C LEU A 811 11.17 15.18 -5.82
N PRO A 812 11.98 15.72 -4.88
CA PRO A 812 12.82 16.87 -5.17
C PRO A 812 13.88 16.59 -6.26
N LYS A 813 14.33 15.34 -6.35
CA LYS A 813 15.32 14.91 -7.34
C LYS A 813 14.70 14.71 -8.71
N PHE A 814 13.49 14.17 -8.79
CA PHE A 814 12.72 14.14 -10.04
C PHE A 814 12.50 15.55 -10.58
N ILE A 815 12.07 16.50 -9.74
CA ILE A 815 11.92 17.92 -10.13
C ILE A 815 13.24 18.49 -10.65
N SER A 816 14.35 18.21 -9.98
CA SER A 816 15.69 18.64 -10.41
C SER A 816 16.10 18.02 -11.75
N ASN A 817 15.82 16.73 -11.95
CA ASN A 817 16.11 16.02 -13.20
C ASN A 817 15.24 16.52 -14.36
N ILE A 818 13.95 16.78 -14.12
CA ILE A 818 13.04 17.40 -15.10
C ILE A 818 13.60 18.76 -15.55
N ARG A 819 14.05 19.59 -14.61
CA ARG A 819 14.69 20.87 -14.92
C ARG A 819 15.96 20.67 -15.74
N LYS A 820 16.83 19.75 -15.35
CA LYS A 820 18.08 19.42 -16.06
C LYS A 820 17.82 19.01 -17.51
N ASP A 821 16.84 18.11 -17.74
CA ASP A 821 16.47 17.66 -19.08
C ASP A 821 15.92 18.82 -19.92
N ALA A 822 15.08 19.66 -19.33
CA ALA A 822 14.53 20.84 -20.02
C ALA A 822 15.62 21.86 -20.36
N VAL A 823 16.59 22.12 -19.47
CA VAL A 823 17.74 23.00 -19.74
C VAL A 823 18.59 22.48 -20.91
N ALA A 824 18.67 21.16 -21.08
CA ALA A 824 19.41 20.56 -22.19
C ALA A 824 18.76 20.84 -23.57
N THR A 825 17.47 21.24 -23.60
CA THR A 825 16.77 21.62 -24.85
C THR A 825 16.97 23.09 -25.24
N LEU A 826 17.57 23.91 -24.37
CA LEU A 826 17.75 25.34 -24.59
C LEU A 826 18.90 25.61 -25.56
N THR A 827 18.72 26.60 -26.45
CA THR A 827 19.79 27.23 -27.21
C THR A 827 20.69 28.05 -26.29
N ASP A 828 21.89 28.42 -26.72
CA ASP A 828 22.83 29.22 -25.90
C ASP A 828 22.24 30.60 -25.57
N ALA A 829 21.50 31.22 -26.52
CA ALA A 829 20.82 32.49 -26.32
C ALA A 829 19.72 32.37 -25.23
N GLU A 830 18.85 31.34 -25.30
CA GLU A 830 17.83 31.09 -24.30
C GLU A 830 18.47 30.79 -22.94
N ARG A 831 19.55 30.02 -22.92
CA ARG A 831 20.28 29.69 -21.68
C ARG A 831 20.85 30.92 -21.00
N THR A 832 21.37 31.87 -21.78
CA THR A 832 21.90 33.12 -21.26
C THR A 832 20.81 33.98 -20.66
N GLU A 833 19.67 34.12 -21.36
CA GLU A 833 18.56 34.94 -20.92
C GLU A 833 17.85 34.34 -19.69
N LEU A 834 17.74 33.04 -19.63
CA LEU A 834 17.10 32.32 -18.52
C LEU A 834 18.02 32.01 -17.35
N ALA A 835 19.31 32.41 -17.40
CA ALA A 835 20.31 32.09 -16.38
C ALA A 835 19.82 32.29 -14.93
N PRO A 836 19.11 33.37 -14.57
CA PRO A 836 18.59 33.55 -13.21
C PRO A 836 17.55 32.53 -12.79
N LEU A 837 16.77 32.00 -13.74
CA LEU A 837 15.70 31.02 -13.46
C LEU A 837 16.25 29.58 -13.42
N ILE A 838 17.28 29.29 -14.22
CA ILE A 838 17.84 27.93 -14.31
C ILE A 838 18.94 27.66 -13.28
N ALA A 839 19.52 28.69 -12.65
CA ALA A 839 20.60 28.53 -11.66
C ALA A 839 20.14 27.79 -10.39
N GLY A 840 18.83 27.79 -10.09
CA GLY A 840 18.27 27.17 -8.89
C GLY A 840 18.57 27.92 -7.60
N GLN A 841 17.85 27.62 -6.55
CA GLN A 841 18.15 28.15 -5.21
C GLN A 841 19.37 27.44 -4.62
N LYS A 842 20.35 28.21 -4.15
CA LYS A 842 21.49 27.65 -3.40
C LYS A 842 20.99 27.19 -2.03
N VAL A 843 21.10 25.91 -1.76
CA VAL A 843 20.89 25.37 -0.40
C VAL A 843 22.04 25.85 0.46
N VAL A 844 21.75 26.72 1.44
CA VAL A 844 22.74 27.14 2.44
C VAL A 844 22.84 26.02 3.47
N ALA A 845 24.00 25.36 3.53
CA ALA A 845 24.24 24.35 4.56
C ALA A 845 24.19 25.02 5.95
N LYS A 846 23.39 24.49 6.87
CA LYS A 846 23.39 24.92 8.27
C LYS A 846 24.73 24.59 8.90
N ALA A 847 25.28 25.52 9.70
CA ALA A 847 26.58 25.34 10.38
C ALA A 847 26.52 24.12 11.33
N VAL A 848 27.51 23.25 11.24
CA VAL A 848 27.66 22.10 12.12
C VAL A 848 28.13 22.57 13.50
N VAL A 849 27.37 22.24 14.55
CA VAL A 849 27.79 22.53 15.94
C VAL A 849 28.86 21.52 16.33
N GLN A 850 30.10 21.99 16.55
CA GLN A 850 31.18 21.16 17.08
C GLN A 850 30.97 20.94 18.58
N ARG A 851 30.95 19.68 19.01
CA ARG A 851 30.90 19.28 20.44
C ARG A 851 32.06 18.38 20.77
N SER A 852 32.50 18.39 22.04
CA SER A 852 33.58 17.50 22.51
C SER A 852 33.10 16.05 22.56
N PHE A 853 34.03 15.12 22.37
CA PHE A 853 33.80 13.69 22.57
C PHE A 853 33.38 13.40 24.02
N VAL A 854 32.34 12.61 24.21
CA VAL A 854 31.80 12.18 25.51
C VAL A 854 32.18 10.73 25.79
N LYS A 855 31.74 9.81 24.94
CA LYS A 855 31.99 8.38 25.13
C LYS A 855 31.70 7.62 23.84
N ASP A 856 32.43 6.53 23.59
CA ASP A 856 32.09 5.50 22.63
C ASP A 856 31.01 4.59 23.25
N TRP A 857 29.72 4.86 22.89
CA TRP A 857 28.57 4.21 23.48
C TRP A 857 28.37 2.81 22.91
N LYS A 858 27.98 1.87 23.81
CA LYS A 858 27.60 0.52 23.44
C LYS A 858 26.14 0.26 23.88
N LEU A 859 25.48 -0.73 23.23
CA LEU A 859 24.10 -1.07 23.54
C LEU A 859 23.91 -1.42 25.02
N ASP A 860 24.86 -2.11 25.63
CA ASP A 860 24.85 -2.52 27.04
C ASP A 860 24.83 -1.34 28.03
N ASP A 861 25.34 -0.18 27.64
CA ASP A 861 25.30 1.03 28.47
C ASP A 861 23.87 1.51 28.76
N PHE A 862 22.90 1.07 27.99
CA PHE A 862 21.51 1.55 28.02
C PHE A 862 20.48 0.51 28.49
N THR A 863 20.84 -0.76 28.60
CA THR A 863 19.91 -1.86 28.91
C THR A 863 19.08 -1.58 30.17
N SER A 864 19.67 -1.01 31.22
CA SER A 864 19.00 -0.62 32.47
C SER A 864 18.23 0.72 32.38
N ALA A 865 18.29 1.43 31.26
CA ALA A 865 17.71 2.77 31.13
C ALA A 865 16.49 2.82 30.19
N PHE A 866 16.15 1.73 29.47
CA PHE A 866 15.04 1.71 28.54
C PHE A 866 13.69 2.00 29.17
N ASP A 867 13.47 1.59 30.43
CA ASP A 867 12.24 1.92 31.17
C ASP A 867 12.05 3.43 31.38
N GLN A 868 13.13 4.21 31.28
CA GLN A 868 13.10 5.67 31.41
C GLN A 868 12.60 6.38 30.16
N LEU A 869 12.48 5.67 29.03
CA LEU A 869 11.99 6.23 27.76
C LEU A 869 10.48 6.49 27.74
N ASN A 870 9.74 5.83 28.64
CA ASN A 870 8.27 5.89 28.63
C ASN A 870 7.68 7.18 29.23
N LYS A 871 8.44 7.92 30.05
CA LYS A 871 7.98 9.18 30.73
C LYS A 871 9.13 10.08 31.13
N GLY A 872 8.85 11.39 31.19
CA GLY A 872 9.76 12.39 31.72
C GLY A 872 10.92 12.75 30.80
N ARG A 873 10.82 12.39 29.51
CA ARG A 873 11.78 12.81 28.47
C ARG A 873 11.53 14.24 28.01
N SER A 874 12.52 14.86 27.42
CA SER A 874 12.44 16.22 26.92
C SER A 874 12.34 16.24 25.39
N PHE A 875 11.21 16.70 24.86
CA PHE A 875 11.03 16.89 23.43
C PHE A 875 12.08 17.84 22.82
N GLU A 876 12.32 18.98 23.47
CA GLU A 876 13.23 20.02 22.96
C GLU A 876 14.69 19.52 22.94
N LYS A 877 15.12 18.81 24.00
CA LYS A 877 16.48 18.22 24.05
C LYS A 877 16.62 17.08 23.05
N GLY A 878 15.57 16.25 22.86
CA GLY A 878 15.57 15.20 21.85
C GLY A 878 15.71 15.76 20.43
N ARG A 879 14.95 16.84 20.13
CA ARG A 879 15.08 17.56 18.84
C ARG A 879 16.45 18.20 18.65
N GLU A 880 17.02 18.78 19.72
CA GLU A 880 18.39 19.32 19.69
C GLU A 880 19.43 18.22 19.44
N ALA A 881 19.35 17.10 20.17
CA ALA A 881 20.25 15.96 20.00
C ALA A 881 20.15 15.37 18.58
N PHE A 882 18.94 15.32 18.00
CA PHE A 882 18.71 14.88 16.62
C PHE A 882 19.41 15.80 15.59
N ALA A 883 19.40 17.10 15.82
CA ALA A 883 20.08 18.06 14.97
C ALA A 883 21.63 18.00 15.16
N VAL A 884 22.10 17.85 16.40
CA VAL A 884 23.52 17.74 16.74
C VAL A 884 24.15 16.47 16.19
N ALA A 885 23.46 15.35 16.26
CA ALA A 885 23.87 14.07 15.64
C ALA A 885 23.73 14.07 14.11
N GLN A 886 23.33 15.21 13.51
CA GLN A 886 23.20 15.41 12.06
C GLN A 886 22.23 14.44 11.35
N CYS A 887 21.26 13.89 12.04
CA CYS A 887 20.31 12.92 11.47
C CYS A 887 19.57 13.48 10.24
N LEU A 888 19.19 14.78 10.27
CA LEU A 888 18.52 15.47 9.15
C LEU A 888 19.41 15.67 7.90
N ALA A 889 20.71 15.46 8.00
CA ALA A 889 21.57 15.55 6.81
C ALA A 889 21.29 14.42 5.81
N CYS A 890 20.91 13.25 6.33
CA CYS A 890 20.65 12.06 5.54
C CYS A 890 19.18 11.60 5.58
N HIS A 891 18.55 11.69 6.74
CA HIS A 891 17.19 11.15 6.99
C HIS A 891 16.11 12.21 6.83
N ARG A 892 14.99 11.78 6.28
CA ARG A 892 13.75 12.52 6.38
C ARG A 892 13.07 12.23 7.73
N PHE A 893 12.54 13.29 8.37
CA PHE A 893 11.75 13.20 9.58
C PHE A 893 10.64 14.24 9.56
N GLY A 894 9.39 13.81 9.45
CA GLY A 894 8.28 14.67 9.10
C GLY A 894 8.48 15.27 7.69
N ASN A 895 8.38 16.58 7.60
CA ASN A 895 8.60 17.29 6.32
C ASN A 895 10.01 17.89 6.21
N GLU A 896 10.94 17.57 7.14
CA GLU A 896 12.30 18.10 7.17
C GLU A 896 13.34 17.01 6.85
N GLY A 897 14.51 17.43 6.38
CA GLY A 897 15.70 16.60 6.28
C GLY A 897 16.06 16.12 4.88
N GLY A 898 17.11 15.28 4.84
CA GLY A 898 17.71 14.74 3.64
C GLY A 898 16.94 13.56 3.05
N SER A 899 17.44 13.05 1.92
CA SER A 899 16.86 11.94 1.19
C SER A 899 17.86 10.85 0.81
N THR A 900 19.05 10.87 1.45
CA THR A 900 20.09 9.84 1.21
C THR A 900 19.92 8.63 2.12
N GLY A 901 19.28 8.80 3.28
CA GLY A 901 18.86 7.75 4.20
C GLY A 901 17.34 7.56 4.18
N PRO A 902 16.82 6.52 4.89
CA PRO A 902 15.38 6.27 5.00
C PRO A 902 14.61 7.39 5.69
N ASP A 903 13.30 7.48 5.37
CA ASP A 903 12.33 8.21 6.19
C ASP A 903 12.15 7.45 7.51
N ILE A 904 12.49 8.13 8.62
CA ILE A 904 12.42 7.58 9.97
C ILE A 904 11.27 8.14 10.79
N THR A 905 10.35 8.89 10.18
CA THR A 905 9.15 9.43 10.84
C THR A 905 8.31 8.33 11.50
N GLY A 906 8.19 7.17 10.84
CA GLY A 906 7.48 6.00 11.33
C GLY A 906 8.35 4.92 11.99
N ALA A 907 9.55 5.25 12.47
CA ALA A 907 10.49 4.24 13.02
C ALA A 907 9.89 3.40 14.17
N ALA A 908 9.10 4.02 15.05
CA ALA A 908 8.46 3.33 16.18
C ALA A 908 7.42 2.26 15.78
N SER A 909 6.93 2.24 14.55
CA SER A 909 6.05 1.16 14.09
C SER A 909 6.80 -0.14 13.80
N ARG A 910 8.12 -0.05 13.61
CA ARG A 910 8.99 -1.14 13.18
C ARG A 910 10.02 -1.56 14.23
N PHE A 911 10.57 -0.60 14.97
CA PHE A 911 11.68 -0.81 15.89
C PHE A 911 11.26 -0.56 17.32
N ASN A 912 11.59 -1.47 18.23
CA ASN A 912 11.53 -1.22 19.66
C ASN A 912 12.74 -0.37 20.10
N HIS A 913 12.78 0.07 21.35
CA HIS A 913 13.85 0.89 21.92
C HIS A 913 15.26 0.32 21.67
N ARG A 914 15.40 -0.98 21.85
CA ARG A 914 16.68 -1.66 21.70
C ARG A 914 17.12 -1.71 20.24
N ASP A 915 16.23 -2.14 19.35
CA ASP A 915 16.52 -2.26 17.92
C ASP A 915 16.86 -0.87 17.33
N LEU A 916 16.13 0.17 17.75
CA LEU A 916 16.39 1.54 17.31
C LEU A 916 17.77 2.03 17.79
N LEU A 917 18.12 1.81 19.06
CA LEU A 917 19.44 2.19 19.57
C LEU A 917 20.56 1.38 18.90
N GLU A 918 20.35 0.08 18.65
CA GLU A 918 21.35 -0.78 17.98
C GLU A 918 21.68 -0.24 16.59
N THR A 919 20.68 0.22 15.83
CA THR A 919 20.94 0.82 14.49
C THR A 919 21.72 2.12 14.55
N LEU A 920 21.66 2.84 15.66
CA LEU A 920 22.43 4.08 15.87
C LEU A 920 23.87 3.83 16.35
N VAL A 921 24.08 2.77 17.12
CA VAL A 921 25.39 2.40 17.69
C VAL A 921 26.21 1.56 16.71
N ASP A 922 25.55 0.65 15.99
CA ASP A 922 26.18 -0.26 15.01
C ASP A 922 25.38 -0.25 13.69
N PRO A 923 25.48 0.81 12.90
CA PRO A 923 24.68 0.97 11.68
C PRO A 923 25.09 -0.02 10.56
N SER A 924 26.23 -0.68 10.68
CA SER A 924 26.71 -1.68 9.71
C SER A 924 26.24 -3.10 10.03
N LYS A 925 25.63 -3.35 11.18
CA LYS A 925 25.15 -4.67 11.58
C LYS A 925 24.08 -5.21 10.63
N VAL A 926 23.13 -4.35 10.22
CA VAL A 926 22.09 -4.67 9.25
C VAL A 926 21.91 -3.49 8.30
N VAL A 927 22.22 -3.68 7.03
CA VAL A 927 22.07 -2.66 5.98
C VAL A 927 21.00 -3.10 5.00
N SER A 928 19.95 -2.29 4.86
CA SER A 928 18.91 -2.55 3.86
C SER A 928 19.45 -2.36 2.44
N ASP A 929 19.08 -3.27 1.54
CA ASP A 929 19.49 -3.24 0.12
C ASP A 929 19.11 -1.90 -0.56
N GLN A 930 18.03 -1.27 -0.12
CA GLN A 930 17.57 0.02 -0.64
C GLN A 930 18.58 1.17 -0.42
N TYR A 931 19.43 1.06 0.61
CA TYR A 931 20.40 2.10 0.99
C TYR A 931 21.85 1.64 0.91
N GLN A 932 22.09 0.38 0.51
CA GLN A 932 23.39 -0.22 0.44
C GLN A 932 24.24 0.42 -0.66
N ASN A 933 25.50 0.71 -0.34
CA ASN A 933 26.51 1.07 -1.32
C ASN A 933 26.97 -0.17 -2.10
N ILE A 934 27.56 0.05 -3.28
CA ILE A 934 28.33 -0.97 -4.00
C ILE A 934 29.81 -0.63 -3.96
N VAL A 935 30.62 -1.67 -3.95
CA VAL A 935 32.07 -1.58 -4.15
C VAL A 935 32.36 -1.97 -5.59
N VAL A 936 32.91 -1.06 -6.36
CA VAL A 936 33.32 -1.27 -7.74
C VAL A 936 34.84 -1.43 -7.77
N THR A 937 35.31 -2.65 -7.94
CA THR A 937 36.74 -2.95 -8.14
C THR A 937 37.08 -2.76 -9.62
N LYS A 938 38.01 -1.85 -9.90
CA LYS A 938 38.49 -1.58 -11.25
C LYS A 938 39.58 -2.59 -11.67
N LYS A 939 39.84 -2.65 -12.97
CA LYS A 939 40.91 -3.50 -13.52
C LYS A 939 42.29 -3.15 -13.05
N ASP A 940 42.56 -1.87 -12.68
CA ASP A 940 43.79 -1.39 -12.08
C ASP A 940 43.93 -1.79 -10.59
N GLY A 941 42.95 -2.44 -10.01
CA GLY A 941 42.93 -2.90 -8.62
C GLY A 941 42.41 -1.86 -7.63
N SER A 942 42.09 -0.66 -8.06
CA SER A 942 41.50 0.36 -7.19
C SER A 942 39.97 0.11 -6.99
N ASP A 943 39.49 0.46 -5.78
CA ASP A 943 38.06 0.37 -5.45
C ASP A 943 37.43 1.76 -5.40
N VAL A 944 36.16 1.81 -5.90
CA VAL A 944 35.27 2.96 -5.73
C VAL A 944 34.02 2.48 -5.02
N THR A 945 33.76 3.03 -3.82
CA THR A 945 32.59 2.70 -3.04
C THR A 945 31.59 3.86 -3.11
N GLY A 946 30.35 3.56 -3.38
CA GLY A 946 29.30 4.56 -3.43
C GLY A 946 27.95 3.98 -3.82
N ARG A 947 26.92 4.81 -3.75
CA ARG A 947 25.57 4.45 -4.17
C ARG A 947 25.42 4.65 -5.68
N LEU A 948 24.98 3.63 -6.38
CA LEU A 948 24.69 3.71 -7.81
C LEU A 948 23.48 4.61 -8.05
N VAL A 949 23.64 5.63 -8.90
CA VAL A 949 22.59 6.61 -9.22
C VAL A 949 22.37 6.80 -10.73
N GLU A 950 23.26 6.30 -11.56
CA GLU A 950 23.10 6.31 -13.01
C GLU A 950 23.85 5.12 -13.61
N GLU A 951 23.24 4.44 -14.54
CA GLU A 951 23.86 3.40 -15.34
C GLU A 951 23.47 3.57 -16.80
N SER A 952 24.46 3.80 -17.66
CA SER A 952 24.30 3.89 -19.11
C SER A 952 25.05 2.74 -19.81
N GLY A 953 25.03 2.70 -21.15
CA GLY A 953 25.68 1.66 -21.91
C GLY A 953 27.17 1.49 -21.58
N ASP A 954 27.90 2.58 -21.37
CA ASP A 954 29.36 2.65 -21.24
C ASP A 954 29.87 3.03 -19.84
N LYS A 955 29.05 3.56 -18.97
CA LYS A 955 29.47 4.08 -17.65
C LYS A 955 28.45 3.83 -16.56
N ILE A 956 28.92 3.93 -15.31
CA ILE A 956 28.11 4.07 -14.10
C ILE A 956 28.51 5.32 -13.35
N VAL A 957 27.57 5.90 -12.59
CA VAL A 957 27.83 7.05 -11.70
C VAL A 957 27.45 6.65 -10.28
N LEU A 958 28.39 6.84 -9.37
CA LEU A 958 28.23 6.57 -7.94
C LEU A 958 28.21 7.87 -7.15
N ILE A 959 27.32 7.99 -6.15
CA ILE A 959 27.46 8.97 -5.07
C ILE A 959 28.46 8.39 -4.08
N THR A 960 29.64 8.99 -4.03
CA THR A 960 30.75 8.53 -3.17
C THR A 960 30.78 9.21 -1.81
N ASN A 961 30.13 10.37 -1.68
CA ASN A 961 29.92 11.05 -0.40
C ASN A 961 28.46 11.46 -0.27
N PRO A 962 27.67 10.81 0.61
CA PRO A 962 26.25 11.11 0.77
C PRO A 962 25.95 12.49 1.38
N LEU A 963 26.90 13.09 2.12
CA LEU A 963 26.72 14.40 2.76
C LEU A 963 26.92 15.55 1.79
N THR A 964 27.93 15.45 0.90
CA THR A 964 28.24 16.48 -0.10
C THR A 964 27.57 16.23 -1.44
N GLY A 965 27.10 14.99 -1.69
CA GLY A 965 26.55 14.57 -2.97
C GLY A 965 27.60 14.37 -4.06
N ASP A 966 28.89 14.25 -3.69
CA ASP A 966 29.98 14.04 -4.64
C ASP A 966 29.76 12.78 -5.47
N ARG A 967 30.00 12.90 -6.77
CA ARG A 967 29.78 11.82 -7.74
C ARG A 967 31.06 11.39 -8.41
N THR A 968 31.24 10.09 -8.55
CA THR A 968 32.34 9.50 -9.30
C THR A 968 31.77 8.69 -10.47
N THR A 969 32.26 8.99 -11.68
CA THR A 969 31.92 8.23 -12.89
C THR A 969 32.96 7.15 -13.13
N VAL A 970 32.53 5.91 -13.36
CA VAL A 970 33.38 4.77 -13.69
C VAL A 970 32.95 4.20 -15.04
N SER A 971 33.91 4.05 -15.96
CA SER A 971 33.66 3.37 -17.24
C SER A 971 33.40 1.88 -17.00
N LYS A 972 32.37 1.31 -17.63
CA LYS A 972 32.10 -0.13 -17.54
C LYS A 972 33.25 -1.00 -18.05
N GLN A 973 34.06 -0.46 -18.99
CA GLN A 973 35.23 -1.14 -19.51
C GLN A 973 36.33 -1.30 -18.46
N ASP A 974 36.39 -0.43 -17.45
CA ASP A 974 37.38 -0.47 -16.38
C ASP A 974 36.92 -1.35 -15.19
N ILE A 975 35.66 -1.79 -15.17
CA ILE A 975 35.12 -2.58 -14.06
C ILE A 975 35.58 -4.04 -14.19
N ARG A 976 36.19 -4.55 -13.11
CA ARG A 976 36.50 -5.96 -12.93
C ARG A 976 35.40 -6.70 -12.18
N LYS A 977 34.86 -6.06 -11.11
CA LYS A 977 33.87 -6.66 -10.23
C LYS A 977 33.00 -5.59 -9.57
N ARG A 978 31.75 -5.96 -9.20
CA ARG A 978 30.85 -5.17 -8.37
C ARG A 978 30.32 -6.05 -7.25
N ASP A 979 30.39 -5.57 -6.02
CA ASP A 979 29.86 -6.26 -4.84
C ASP A 979 29.04 -5.30 -3.98
N PRO A 980 28.03 -5.76 -3.27
CA PRO A 980 27.37 -4.99 -2.22
C PRO A 980 28.38 -4.65 -1.12
N SER A 981 28.36 -3.42 -0.62
CA SER A 981 29.17 -3.01 0.53
C SER A 981 28.57 -3.57 1.82
N LYS A 982 29.41 -4.12 2.68
CA LYS A 982 29.01 -4.53 4.04
C LYS A 982 28.99 -3.36 5.02
N ILE A 983 29.53 -2.22 4.63
CA ILE A 983 29.59 -1.01 5.46
C ILE A 983 28.40 -0.12 5.12
N SER A 984 27.67 0.29 6.14
CA SER A 984 26.55 1.23 6.02
C SER A 984 27.02 2.59 5.50
N PRO A 985 26.25 3.27 4.63
CA PRO A 985 26.49 4.69 4.34
C PRO A 985 26.21 5.60 5.55
N MET A 986 25.51 5.13 6.59
CA MET A 986 25.36 5.85 7.85
C MET A 986 26.66 5.75 8.66
N PRO A 987 27.30 6.88 9.02
CA PRO A 987 28.54 6.86 9.77
C PRO A 987 28.36 6.29 11.17
N GLU A 988 29.39 5.57 11.65
CA GLU A 988 29.51 5.20 13.06
C GLU A 988 29.88 6.43 13.90
N GLY A 989 29.64 6.35 15.21
CA GLY A 989 30.09 7.37 16.18
C GLY A 989 29.24 8.62 16.26
N LEU A 990 28.09 8.72 15.60
CA LEU A 990 27.21 9.90 15.65
C LEU A 990 26.74 10.24 17.08
N LEU A 991 26.65 9.26 17.98
CA LEU A 991 26.26 9.44 19.37
C LEU A 991 27.42 9.80 20.31
N THR A 992 28.68 9.73 19.87
CA THR A 992 29.87 9.90 20.75
C THR A 992 30.01 11.28 21.34
N ILE A 993 29.30 12.27 20.81
CA ILE A 993 29.27 13.67 21.25
C ILE A 993 28.04 14.02 22.09
N LEU A 994 27.20 13.04 22.39
CA LEU A 994 26.00 13.19 23.21
C LEU A 994 26.18 12.51 24.56
N SER A 995 25.59 13.09 25.60
CA SER A 995 25.46 12.44 26.92
C SER A 995 24.39 11.33 26.86
N LYS A 996 24.40 10.43 27.85
CA LYS A 996 23.42 9.35 27.99
C LYS A 996 21.97 9.89 28.00
N GLU A 997 21.73 10.98 28.73
CA GLU A 997 20.39 11.59 28.83
C GLU A 997 19.92 12.19 27.50
N GLU A 998 20.84 12.83 26.76
CA GLU A 998 20.53 13.35 25.44
C GLU A 998 20.21 12.22 24.44
N ILE A 999 20.88 11.07 24.53
CA ILE A 999 20.60 9.89 23.70
C ILE A 999 19.21 9.33 24.05
N LEU A 1000 18.83 9.25 25.33
CA LEU A 1000 17.50 8.84 25.73
C LEU A 1000 16.42 9.81 25.25
N ASP A 1001 16.66 11.12 25.33
CA ASP A 1001 15.75 12.13 24.79
C ASP A 1001 15.65 12.06 23.25
N LEU A 1002 16.76 11.77 22.57
CA LEU A 1002 16.82 11.53 21.11
C LEU A 1002 15.98 10.33 20.71
N LEU A 1003 16.12 9.19 21.39
CA LEU A 1003 15.32 7.99 21.13
C LEU A 1003 13.82 8.28 21.31
N ALA A 1004 13.44 8.92 22.41
CA ALA A 1004 12.05 9.31 22.65
C ALA A 1004 11.52 10.27 21.57
N TYR A 1005 12.37 11.18 21.06
CA TYR A 1005 11.99 12.09 19.97
C TYR A 1005 11.74 11.35 18.66
N ILE A 1006 12.63 10.41 18.29
CA ILE A 1006 12.44 9.59 17.09
C ILE A 1006 11.17 8.73 17.23
N GLU A 1007 10.96 8.08 18.36
CA GLU A 1007 9.80 7.22 18.62
C GLU A 1007 8.47 7.99 18.64
N SER A 1008 8.51 9.24 19.03
CA SER A 1008 7.31 10.10 18.99
C SER A 1008 6.86 10.45 17.57
N GLY A 1009 7.71 10.20 16.54
CA GLY A 1009 7.48 10.71 15.19
C GLY A 1009 7.49 12.24 15.12
N GLY A 1010 8.19 12.92 16.08
CA GLY A 1010 8.22 14.37 16.18
C GLY A 1010 6.97 15.00 16.84
N LYS A 1011 6.12 14.20 17.49
CA LYS A 1011 4.89 14.69 18.15
C LYS A 1011 5.16 15.07 19.61
N LYS A 1012 4.96 16.34 19.94
CA LYS A 1012 5.22 16.90 21.27
C LYS A 1012 4.26 16.38 22.35
N ASP A 1013 3.08 15.94 22.00
CA ASP A 1013 2.06 15.40 22.89
C ASP A 1013 2.25 13.90 23.23
N HIS A 1014 3.30 13.27 22.68
CA HIS A 1014 3.62 11.86 22.92
C HIS A 1014 3.82 11.58 24.42
N ALA A 1015 3.44 10.35 24.83
CA ALA A 1015 3.45 9.93 26.25
C ALA A 1015 4.83 10.05 26.91
N ALA A 1016 5.92 9.84 26.17
CA ALA A 1016 7.30 9.95 26.66
C ALA A 1016 7.65 11.33 27.24
N PHE A 1017 6.99 12.41 26.77
CA PHE A 1017 7.26 13.79 27.16
C PHE A 1017 6.35 14.28 28.29
N ARG A 1018 5.43 13.47 28.77
CA ARG A 1018 4.59 13.84 29.94
C ARG A 1018 5.42 13.78 31.22
N SER A 1019 5.22 14.74 32.10
CA SER A 1019 5.85 14.73 33.44
C SER A 1019 5.58 13.41 34.17
N ARG A 1020 6.54 12.98 34.98
CA ARG A 1020 6.45 11.77 35.83
C ARG A 1020 5.30 11.81 36.81
#